data_2a7ff2c9b33e0e92530701c920c2cbc2
#
_entry.id   2a7ff2c9b33e0e92530701c920c2cbc2
#
_cell.length_a   1.000
_cell.length_b   1.000
_cell.length_c   1.000
_cell.angle_alpha   90.00
_cell.angle_beta   90.00
_cell.angle_gamma   90.00
#
_symmetry.space_group_name_H-M   'P 1'
#
loop_
_entity.id
_entity.type
_entity.pdbx_description
1 polymer ?
#
loop_
_entity_poly.entity_id
_entity_poly.type
_entity_poly.pdbx_seq_one_letter_code
_entity_poly.pdbx_strand_id
1 'polypeptide(L)'
;MSLVERSGPVLTRRQAWTLVWVLAAPLVAWLFIAVWPAWLDAVLISKKAFINSLFNGVTLAGLYFLVASGFTLVFGLMRNVNLAHGSLYLLGAYLGYEVTEATGVWLLGVAAGFAALAVVGLLMQVFVFRRLEGDELRQTLVTLGIAIVAADLMLAIWTGVTYQIGVPAWLDGAIKLPIIAAVRSNGTVVMMTYPLYRLVVFAAAIVIGVGLWLMISGTRVGMMIRAGVDDRSMLSASGINVHAVFAIVFAVGAGLAGFAGVVGGSALSLAPGEDVRYLLASLVVVIVGGMGSITGAAIGALLVGLAEQIGLVYLPTYGIVLTFIIMVVTLAMRPQGIIGTARIAAAPVLTLDRPNQVSAVPAHFGPAHIAVAAALIIYPLLASDFFVTQIGAYSLIWGLLALSMMLLAGYGGMVSLAQITIAGVAAYTVAIFGTNNMNIYGFGWPFWVVAPFAVLLAAVASTIIGAISVRTEGIYTIMITLAIAAAFFYFTQQNYALFNGHSGFAGIPAPNFWGINWRDPLPFYYLCLFVAAAAYAGVLYCSRSTFGLALQAIRDNGRRARAIGFDVIDHKIIAYFYSGVIAGLAGVLLVWFNGRVSPGTVDVGQAINVLVIAVIGGLRHPIGPFLGALFVVLIQTFAIDIVGAERYNTLIGLLFLAIVFISPDGLLGLWGKLKPLLAQQSVLPGVPGEAELRAKS
;
A
#
# COMPACT_ATOMS: atom_id res chain seq x y z
N MET A 1 -25.99 51.53 3.75
CA MET A 1 -24.55 51.66 4.03
C MET A 1 -24.36 51.25 5.49
N SER A 2 -24.16 50.02 5.77
CA SER A 2 -23.96 49.49 7.16
C SER A 2 -22.62 48.76 7.15
N LEU A 3 -21.78 49.17 8.05
CA LEU A 3 -20.45 48.71 8.35
C LEU A 3 -20.49 47.18 8.62
N VAL A 4 -19.97 46.40 7.67
CA VAL A 4 -19.63 44.99 7.93
C VAL A 4 -18.37 45.03 8.79
N GLU A 5 -18.55 44.78 10.08
CA GLU A 5 -17.48 44.47 11.03
C GLU A 5 -16.63 43.33 10.46
N ARG A 6 -15.37 43.60 10.21
CA ARG A 6 -14.35 42.60 9.99
C ARG A 6 -14.09 41.87 11.31
N SER A 7 -14.89 40.88 11.64
CA SER A 7 -14.51 39.90 12.66
C SER A 7 -13.37 39.07 12.09
N GLY A 8 -12.15 39.32 12.55
CA GLY A 8 -11.01 38.40 12.34
C GLY A 8 -11.40 36.99 12.80
N PRO A 9 -10.68 35.96 12.42
CA PRO A 9 -11.01 34.57 12.72
C PRO A 9 -11.05 34.39 14.25
N VAL A 10 -12.25 34.50 14.84
CA VAL A 10 -12.46 34.21 16.26
C VAL A 10 -12.28 32.70 16.41
N LEU A 11 -11.16 32.31 17.04
CA LEU A 11 -10.93 30.94 17.46
C LEU A 11 -12.13 30.43 18.22
N THR A 12 -12.77 29.39 17.77
CA THR A 12 -13.83 28.74 18.55
C THR A 12 -13.27 28.31 19.92
N ARG A 13 -14.10 28.34 20.97
CA ARG A 13 -13.69 27.95 22.32
C ARG A 13 -12.94 26.59 22.34
N ARG A 14 -13.30 25.68 21.48
CA ARG A 14 -12.65 24.36 21.27
C ARG A 14 -11.25 24.49 20.67
N GLN A 15 -11.07 25.35 19.68
CA GLN A 15 -9.77 25.61 19.04
C GLN A 15 -8.81 26.36 19.98
N ALA A 16 -9.33 27.30 20.78
CA ALA A 16 -8.55 27.98 21.80
C ALA A 16 -8.03 27.00 22.89
N TRP A 17 -8.88 26.09 23.37
CA TRP A 17 -8.47 25.04 24.30
C TRP A 17 -7.45 24.07 23.68
N THR A 18 -7.59 23.69 22.41
CA THR A 18 -6.61 22.84 21.73
C THR A 18 -5.25 23.55 21.64
N LEU A 19 -5.24 24.84 21.36
CA LEU A 19 -4.02 25.65 21.29
C LEU A 19 -3.37 25.79 22.69
N VAL A 20 -4.17 26.00 23.74
CA VAL A 20 -3.70 26.01 25.12
C VAL A 20 -3.06 24.70 25.52
N TRP A 21 -3.67 23.55 25.18
CA TRP A 21 -3.08 22.24 25.46
C TRP A 21 -1.83 21.95 24.65
N VAL A 22 -1.77 22.36 23.40
CA VAL A 22 -0.56 22.21 22.54
C VAL A 22 0.60 23.05 23.09
N LEU A 23 0.32 24.24 23.61
CA LEU A 23 1.33 25.09 24.23
C LEU A 23 1.69 24.67 25.67
N ALA A 24 0.73 24.12 26.41
CA ALA A 24 0.93 23.66 27.79
C ALA A 24 1.61 22.27 27.84
N ALA A 25 1.40 21.41 26.85
CA ALA A 25 1.98 20.06 26.85
C ALA A 25 3.51 20.03 26.95
N PRO A 26 4.28 20.90 26.25
CA PRO A 26 5.73 20.98 26.43
C PRO A 26 6.11 21.42 27.85
N LEU A 27 5.36 22.35 28.43
CA LEU A 27 5.61 22.86 29.81
C LEU A 27 5.32 21.76 30.84
N VAL A 28 4.23 21.03 30.66
CA VAL A 28 3.87 19.89 31.54
C VAL A 28 4.89 18.78 31.42
N ALA A 29 5.32 18.45 30.16
CA ALA A 29 6.37 17.47 29.91
C ALA A 29 7.71 17.89 30.55
N TRP A 30 8.07 19.17 30.44
CA TRP A 30 9.27 19.71 31.08
C TRP A 30 9.21 19.64 32.60
N LEU A 31 8.07 20.04 33.22
CA LEU A 31 7.85 19.92 34.66
C LEU A 31 7.92 18.46 35.13
N PHE A 32 7.32 17.53 34.40
CA PHE A 32 7.42 16.09 34.67
C PHE A 32 8.85 15.59 34.62
N ILE A 33 9.62 16.02 33.62
CA ILE A 33 11.05 15.67 33.47
C ILE A 33 11.89 16.29 34.59
N ALA A 34 11.58 17.53 35.01
CA ALA A 34 12.31 18.24 36.07
C ALA A 34 12.06 17.61 37.47
N VAL A 35 10.84 17.14 37.72
CA VAL A 35 10.43 16.53 39.02
C VAL A 35 10.53 14.99 38.97
N TRP A 36 11.28 14.42 38.09
CA TRP A 36 11.40 12.99 37.84
C TRP A 36 11.52 12.15 39.12
N PRO A 37 10.52 11.33 39.46
CA PRO A 37 10.57 10.56 40.69
C PRO A 37 11.48 9.34 40.58
N ALA A 38 12.25 9.04 41.62
CA ALA A 38 13.24 7.97 41.61
C ALA A 38 12.66 6.57 41.30
N TRP A 39 11.40 6.31 41.64
CA TRP A 39 10.76 5.03 41.32
C TRP A 39 10.55 4.83 39.80
N LEU A 40 10.50 5.90 39.03
CA LEU A 40 10.35 5.83 37.59
C LEU A 40 11.62 5.27 36.91
N ASP A 41 12.81 5.46 37.48
CA ASP A 41 14.04 4.87 36.95
C ASP A 41 14.05 3.33 37.05
N ALA A 42 13.29 2.76 38.00
CA ALA A 42 13.14 1.32 38.13
C ALA A 42 12.17 0.74 37.07
N VAL A 43 11.22 1.54 36.60
CA VAL A 43 10.23 1.13 35.58
C VAL A 43 10.70 1.47 34.16
N LEU A 44 11.37 2.60 33.98
CA LEU A 44 11.86 3.11 32.72
C LEU A 44 13.39 2.96 32.68
N ILE A 45 13.94 1.99 32.00
CA ILE A 45 15.36 1.59 31.85
C ILE A 45 16.38 2.67 32.28
N SER A 46 16.20 3.93 31.88
CA SER A 46 16.90 5.11 32.40
C SER A 46 16.19 6.40 31.98
N LYS A 47 16.24 7.44 32.82
CA LYS A 47 15.76 8.79 32.51
C LYS A 47 16.31 9.31 31.18
N LYS A 48 17.61 9.12 30.93
CA LYS A 48 18.25 9.55 29.69
C LYS A 48 17.68 8.85 28.45
N ALA A 49 17.45 7.53 28.51
CA ALA A 49 16.89 6.77 27.41
C ALA A 49 15.46 7.22 27.07
N PHE A 50 14.64 7.42 28.10
CA PHE A 50 13.25 7.91 27.93
C PHE A 50 13.21 9.31 27.30
N ILE A 51 13.99 10.25 27.81
CA ILE A 51 14.03 11.63 27.31
C ILE A 51 14.54 11.64 25.86
N ASN A 52 15.61 10.88 25.55
CA ASN A 52 16.11 10.76 24.19
C ASN A 52 15.05 10.17 23.23
N SER A 53 14.32 9.13 23.66
CA SER A 53 13.25 8.53 22.83
C SER A 53 12.11 9.51 22.60
N LEU A 54 11.76 10.32 23.61
CA LEU A 54 10.75 11.37 23.50
C LEU A 54 11.15 12.44 22.47
N PHE A 55 12.35 13.00 22.57
CA PHE A 55 12.85 14.00 21.62
C PHE A 55 13.01 13.44 20.20
N ASN A 56 13.53 12.22 20.08
CA ASN A 56 13.63 11.54 18.80
C ASN A 56 12.22 11.26 18.21
N GLY A 57 11.26 10.89 19.05
CA GLY A 57 9.87 10.68 18.66
C GLY A 57 9.22 11.95 18.14
N VAL A 58 9.46 13.09 18.79
CA VAL A 58 8.96 14.41 18.34
C VAL A 58 9.61 14.81 17.00
N THR A 59 10.93 14.56 16.83
CA THR A 59 11.60 14.84 15.55
C THR A 59 11.08 13.95 14.43
N LEU A 60 10.93 12.64 14.67
CA LEU A 60 10.37 11.71 13.72
C LEU A 60 8.91 12.08 13.37
N ALA A 61 8.13 12.50 14.37
CA ALA A 61 6.79 13.03 14.15
C ALA A 61 6.80 14.26 13.24
N GLY A 62 7.77 15.17 13.42
CA GLY A 62 7.95 16.32 12.53
C GLY A 62 8.20 15.89 11.09
N LEU A 63 9.09 14.93 10.86
CA LEU A 63 9.40 14.40 9.54
C LEU A 63 8.18 13.69 8.91
N TYR A 64 7.52 12.83 9.66
CA TYR A 64 6.31 12.15 9.21
C TYR A 64 5.18 13.12 8.88
N PHE A 65 5.03 14.19 9.67
CA PHE A 65 4.07 15.24 9.38
C PHE A 65 4.41 15.99 8.09
N LEU A 66 5.67 16.34 7.86
CA LEU A 66 6.09 17.01 6.61
C LEU A 66 5.70 16.18 5.38
N VAL A 67 6.00 14.89 5.37
CA VAL A 67 5.60 13.97 4.28
C VAL A 67 4.08 13.87 4.19
N ALA A 68 3.42 13.62 5.31
CA ALA A 68 1.96 13.45 5.39
C ALA A 68 1.18 14.71 5.08
N SER A 69 1.77 15.90 5.23
CA SER A 69 1.11 17.19 4.96
C SER A 69 0.77 17.35 3.49
N GLY A 70 1.71 17.01 2.59
CA GLY A 70 1.49 17.00 1.15
C GLY A 70 0.44 15.97 0.74
N PHE A 71 0.52 14.75 1.30
CA PHE A 71 -0.45 13.69 1.07
C PHE A 71 -1.86 14.10 1.54
N THR A 72 -1.98 14.66 2.76
CA THR A 72 -3.25 15.15 3.32
C THR A 72 -3.89 16.24 2.47
N LEU A 73 -3.08 17.13 1.92
CA LEU A 73 -3.56 18.22 1.06
C LEU A 73 -4.15 17.67 -0.24
N VAL A 74 -3.45 16.76 -0.92
CA VAL A 74 -3.91 16.12 -2.16
C VAL A 74 -5.15 15.26 -1.89
N PHE A 75 -5.09 14.38 -0.88
CA PHE A 75 -6.20 13.52 -0.54
C PHE A 75 -7.45 14.29 -0.09
N GLY A 76 -7.25 15.33 0.71
CA GLY A 76 -8.35 16.14 1.24
C GLY A 76 -9.20 16.77 0.14
N LEU A 77 -8.60 17.16 -0.99
CA LEU A 77 -9.33 17.78 -2.11
C LEU A 77 -9.82 16.76 -3.14
N MET A 78 -8.98 15.79 -3.49
CA MET A 78 -9.26 14.90 -4.62
C MET A 78 -9.93 13.60 -4.21
N ARG A 79 -9.94 13.28 -2.91
CA ARG A 79 -10.40 11.99 -2.35
C ARG A 79 -9.69 10.80 -2.99
N ASN A 80 -8.51 11.02 -3.54
CA ASN A 80 -7.72 10.02 -4.23
C ASN A 80 -6.40 9.76 -3.51
N VAL A 81 -6.00 8.49 -3.47
CA VAL A 81 -4.73 8.07 -2.88
C VAL A 81 -3.66 8.06 -3.95
N ASN A 82 -2.64 8.89 -3.74
CA ASN A 82 -1.46 8.88 -4.57
C ASN A 82 -0.41 7.93 -3.98
N LEU A 83 -0.35 6.71 -4.49
CA LEU A 83 0.64 5.71 -4.04
C LEU A 83 2.07 6.04 -4.52
N ALA A 84 2.24 6.98 -5.46
CA ALA A 84 3.56 7.47 -5.84
C ALA A 84 4.12 8.53 -4.87
N HIS A 85 3.40 8.89 -3.80
CA HIS A 85 3.82 9.97 -2.89
C HIS A 85 5.17 9.69 -2.22
N GLY A 86 5.45 8.44 -1.86
CA GLY A 86 6.75 8.03 -1.32
C GLY A 86 7.87 8.15 -2.35
N SER A 87 7.61 7.78 -3.60
CA SER A 87 8.59 7.93 -4.69
C SER A 87 8.83 9.41 -5.03
N LEU A 88 7.80 10.28 -4.90
CA LEU A 88 7.98 11.74 -5.00
C LEU A 88 8.88 12.28 -3.87
N TYR A 89 8.70 11.80 -2.63
CA TYR A 89 9.58 12.13 -1.50
C TYR A 89 11.04 11.77 -1.82
N LEU A 90 11.29 10.52 -2.24
CA LEU A 90 12.65 10.04 -2.49
C LEU A 90 13.28 10.73 -3.71
N LEU A 91 12.53 10.93 -4.79
CA LEU A 91 13.00 11.67 -5.96
C LEU A 91 13.36 13.12 -5.62
N GLY A 92 12.54 13.80 -4.80
CA GLY A 92 12.84 15.13 -4.31
C GLY A 92 14.11 15.19 -3.47
N ALA A 93 14.35 14.17 -2.65
CA ALA A 93 15.57 14.02 -1.87
C ALA A 93 16.81 13.87 -2.76
N TYR A 94 16.77 13.00 -3.77
CA TYR A 94 17.87 12.82 -4.71
C TYR A 94 18.16 14.08 -5.53
N LEU A 95 17.13 14.75 -6.07
CA LEU A 95 17.32 16.00 -6.81
C LEU A 95 17.86 17.12 -5.91
N GLY A 96 17.40 17.19 -4.67
CA GLY A 96 17.94 18.13 -3.68
C GLY A 96 19.37 17.81 -3.27
N TYR A 97 19.74 16.54 -3.21
CA TYR A 97 21.13 16.09 -3.01
C TYR A 97 22.03 16.60 -4.13
N GLU A 98 21.69 16.35 -5.40
CA GLU A 98 22.46 16.80 -6.56
C GLU A 98 22.70 18.31 -6.56
N VAL A 99 21.64 19.09 -6.29
CA VAL A 99 21.77 20.55 -6.26
C VAL A 99 22.59 21.02 -5.07
N THR A 100 22.47 20.37 -3.91
CA THR A 100 23.26 20.72 -2.72
C THR A 100 24.75 20.43 -2.94
N GLU A 101 25.08 19.27 -3.52
CA GLU A 101 26.47 18.91 -3.84
C GLU A 101 27.07 19.83 -4.91
N ALA A 102 26.31 20.14 -5.97
CA ALA A 102 26.79 20.99 -7.06
C ALA A 102 26.98 22.45 -6.65
N THR A 103 26.15 22.97 -5.73
CA THR A 103 26.17 24.40 -5.35
C THR A 103 26.83 24.69 -4.02
N GLY A 104 26.98 23.68 -3.15
CA GLY A 104 27.39 23.82 -1.75
C GLY A 104 26.35 24.52 -0.86
N VAL A 105 25.15 24.82 -1.38
CA VAL A 105 24.10 25.58 -0.67
C VAL A 105 22.88 24.73 -0.40
N TRP A 106 22.74 24.27 0.83
CA TRP A 106 21.63 23.40 1.28
C TRP A 106 20.23 23.99 0.99
N LEU A 107 20.04 25.31 1.18
CA LEU A 107 18.76 25.97 0.90
C LEU A 107 18.35 25.91 -0.58
N LEU A 108 19.33 25.93 -1.49
CA LEU A 108 19.05 25.74 -2.93
C LEU A 108 18.62 24.30 -3.21
N GLY A 109 19.21 23.31 -2.54
CA GLY A 109 18.74 21.93 -2.63
C GLY A 109 17.31 21.77 -2.15
N VAL A 110 16.94 22.39 -1.03
CA VAL A 110 15.57 22.40 -0.50
C VAL A 110 14.60 23.06 -1.50
N ALA A 111 14.96 24.22 -2.05
CA ALA A 111 14.14 24.92 -3.02
C ALA A 111 14.00 24.14 -4.33
N ALA A 112 15.06 23.51 -4.79
CA ALA A 112 15.07 22.68 -6.00
C ALA A 112 14.21 21.42 -5.82
N GLY A 113 14.33 20.71 -4.70
CA GLY A 113 13.49 19.56 -4.38
C GLY A 113 12.00 19.91 -4.36
N PHE A 114 11.64 21.04 -3.72
CA PHE A 114 10.26 21.53 -3.74
C PHE A 114 9.79 21.89 -5.16
N ALA A 115 10.56 22.71 -5.89
CA ALA A 115 10.16 23.22 -7.20
C ALA A 115 10.05 22.11 -8.26
N ALA A 116 11.06 21.21 -8.31
CA ALA A 116 11.05 20.09 -9.26
C ALA A 116 9.84 19.18 -9.03
N LEU A 117 9.56 18.83 -7.78
CA LEU A 117 8.42 17.97 -7.48
C LEU A 117 7.07 18.70 -7.63
N ALA A 118 7.01 20.01 -7.42
CA ALA A 118 5.82 20.79 -7.75
C ALA A 118 5.53 20.74 -9.26
N VAL A 119 6.55 20.81 -10.11
CA VAL A 119 6.40 20.64 -11.57
C VAL A 119 5.97 19.22 -11.92
N VAL A 120 6.61 18.19 -11.33
CA VAL A 120 6.19 16.79 -11.54
C VAL A 120 4.74 16.58 -11.12
N GLY A 121 4.33 17.10 -9.97
CA GLY A 121 2.95 17.04 -9.50
C GLY A 121 1.97 17.73 -10.47
N LEU A 122 2.34 18.91 -10.98
CA LEU A 122 1.54 19.61 -12.00
C LEU A 122 1.36 18.76 -13.27
N LEU A 123 2.44 18.15 -13.76
CA LEU A 123 2.41 17.27 -14.93
C LEU A 123 1.54 16.03 -14.67
N MET A 124 1.67 15.40 -13.50
CA MET A 124 0.81 14.27 -13.11
C MET A 124 -0.67 14.67 -13.09
N GLN A 125 -1.01 15.84 -12.56
CA GLN A 125 -2.38 16.31 -12.54
C GLN A 125 -2.93 16.55 -13.94
N VAL A 126 -2.18 17.24 -14.81
CA VAL A 126 -2.63 17.60 -16.16
C VAL A 126 -2.73 16.39 -17.09
N PHE A 127 -1.73 15.52 -17.08
CA PHE A 127 -1.63 14.41 -18.06
C PHE A 127 -2.27 13.10 -17.57
N VAL A 128 -2.33 12.88 -16.27
CA VAL A 128 -2.80 11.61 -15.69
C VAL A 128 -4.17 11.80 -15.03
N PHE A 129 -4.24 12.55 -13.93
CA PHE A 129 -5.45 12.58 -13.10
C PHE A 129 -6.65 13.23 -13.78
N ARG A 130 -6.41 14.29 -14.57
CA ARG A 130 -7.48 14.94 -15.35
C ARG A 130 -8.16 13.98 -16.34
N ARG A 131 -7.38 13.03 -16.93
CA ARG A 131 -7.93 12.04 -17.89
C ARG A 131 -8.69 10.90 -17.23
N LEU A 132 -8.41 10.65 -15.95
CA LEU A 132 -8.98 9.57 -15.16
C LEU A 132 -9.99 10.09 -14.12
N GLU A 133 -10.49 11.33 -14.31
CA GLU A 133 -11.41 11.95 -13.36
C GLU A 133 -12.69 11.11 -13.25
N GLY A 134 -13.11 10.84 -11.99
CA GLY A 134 -14.27 10.01 -11.67
C GLY A 134 -13.97 8.52 -11.47
N ASP A 135 -12.75 8.03 -11.76
CA ASP A 135 -12.36 6.63 -11.54
C ASP A 135 -11.21 6.54 -10.51
N GLU A 136 -11.59 6.55 -9.23
CA GLU A 136 -10.64 6.53 -8.10
C GLU A 136 -9.73 5.29 -8.12
N LEU A 137 -10.24 4.13 -8.54
CA LEU A 137 -9.45 2.90 -8.61
C LEU A 137 -8.36 2.99 -9.67
N ARG A 138 -8.70 3.43 -10.89
CA ARG A 138 -7.70 3.61 -11.95
C ARG A 138 -6.66 4.66 -11.59
N GLN A 139 -7.08 5.77 -10.99
CA GLN A 139 -6.14 6.78 -10.52
C GLN A 139 -5.14 6.19 -9.53
N THR A 140 -5.61 5.42 -8.54
CA THR A 140 -4.75 4.74 -7.56
C THR A 140 -3.81 3.73 -8.24
N LEU A 141 -4.30 2.92 -9.18
CA LEU A 141 -3.50 1.95 -9.93
C LEU A 141 -2.43 2.63 -10.78
N VAL A 142 -2.76 3.73 -11.46
CA VAL A 142 -1.78 4.48 -12.26
C VAL A 142 -0.69 5.09 -11.38
N THR A 143 -1.03 5.63 -10.20
CA THR A 143 -0.01 6.14 -9.28
C THR A 143 0.91 5.03 -8.76
N LEU A 144 0.38 3.82 -8.58
CA LEU A 144 1.19 2.64 -8.24
C LEU A 144 2.16 2.29 -9.37
N GLY A 145 1.70 2.27 -10.62
CA GLY A 145 2.57 2.04 -11.78
C GLY A 145 3.66 3.11 -11.91
N ILE A 146 3.32 4.38 -11.66
CA ILE A 146 4.29 5.48 -11.63
C ILE A 146 5.31 5.25 -10.49
N ALA A 147 4.88 4.79 -9.32
CA ALA A 147 5.77 4.49 -8.20
C ALA A 147 6.79 3.40 -8.56
N ILE A 148 6.34 2.30 -9.18
CA ILE A 148 7.22 1.20 -9.61
C ILE A 148 8.26 1.71 -10.60
N VAL A 149 7.84 2.45 -11.63
CA VAL A 149 8.75 3.01 -12.63
C VAL A 149 9.71 4.02 -12.01
N ALA A 150 9.23 4.90 -11.14
CA ALA A 150 10.06 5.92 -10.48
C ALA A 150 11.11 5.30 -9.56
N ALA A 151 10.73 4.28 -8.76
CA ALA A 151 11.65 3.58 -7.87
C ALA A 151 12.80 2.91 -8.65
N ASP A 152 12.47 2.23 -9.75
CA ASP A 152 13.45 1.55 -10.59
C ASP A 152 14.35 2.54 -11.36
N LEU A 153 13.79 3.65 -11.85
CA LEU A 153 14.57 4.73 -12.48
C LEU A 153 15.51 5.41 -11.49
N MET A 154 15.06 5.65 -10.25
CA MET A 154 15.93 6.18 -9.19
C MET A 154 17.08 5.22 -8.89
N LEU A 155 16.80 3.92 -8.81
CA LEU A 155 17.84 2.89 -8.63
C LEU A 155 18.83 2.86 -9.81
N ALA A 156 18.36 3.07 -11.04
CA ALA A 156 19.20 3.10 -12.24
C ALA A 156 20.12 4.35 -12.30
N ILE A 157 19.64 5.51 -11.84
CA ILE A 157 20.37 6.79 -11.91
C ILE A 157 21.34 6.92 -10.73
N TRP A 158 20.88 6.68 -9.51
CA TRP A 158 21.66 6.86 -8.28
C TRP A 158 22.27 5.57 -7.73
N THR A 159 22.06 4.44 -8.41
CA THR A 159 22.56 3.12 -8.00
C THR A 159 22.00 2.68 -6.63
N GLY A 160 22.52 1.56 -6.10
CA GLY A 160 22.13 1.06 -4.76
C GLY A 160 22.88 1.70 -3.60
N VAL A 161 23.62 2.79 -3.84
CA VAL A 161 24.45 3.45 -2.82
C VAL A 161 23.58 4.30 -1.89
N THR A 162 23.96 4.32 -0.63
CA THR A 162 23.32 5.19 0.37
C THR A 162 23.96 6.57 0.34
N TYR A 163 23.15 7.60 0.13
CA TYR A 163 23.57 9.00 0.15
C TYR A 163 23.11 9.70 1.42
N GLN A 164 23.76 10.81 1.76
CA GLN A 164 23.33 11.70 2.84
C GLN A 164 23.53 13.15 2.39
N ILE A 165 22.51 13.97 2.55
CA ILE A 165 22.58 15.38 2.21
C ILE A 165 23.34 16.12 3.30
N GLY A 166 24.41 16.83 2.94
CA GLY A 166 25.23 17.61 3.87
C GLY A 166 24.43 18.73 4.54
N VAL A 167 24.52 18.82 5.86
CA VAL A 167 23.89 19.89 6.64
C VAL A 167 24.85 21.10 6.70
N PRO A 168 24.35 22.34 6.57
CA PRO A 168 25.22 23.52 6.72
C PRO A 168 25.96 23.56 8.06
N ALA A 169 27.21 24.03 8.07
CA ALA A 169 28.05 24.06 9.25
C ALA A 169 27.43 24.79 10.47
N TRP A 170 26.55 25.78 10.22
CA TRP A 170 25.83 26.47 11.29
C TRP A 170 24.67 25.68 11.90
N LEU A 171 24.23 24.59 11.24
CA LEU A 171 23.25 23.63 11.74
C LEU A 171 23.89 22.32 12.23
N ASP A 172 25.16 22.10 11.89
CA ASP A 172 25.93 20.93 12.32
C ASP A 172 26.49 21.19 13.73
N GLY A 173 25.68 20.87 14.71
CA GLY A 173 26.03 21.07 16.10
C GLY A 173 25.02 20.45 17.06
N ALA A 174 25.32 20.48 18.34
CA ALA A 174 24.44 19.99 19.38
C ALA A 174 24.17 21.07 20.43
N ILE A 175 22.92 21.25 20.79
CA ILE A 175 22.50 22.14 21.87
C ILE A 175 22.54 21.36 23.19
N LYS A 176 23.09 21.99 24.23
CA LYS A 176 23.00 21.48 25.60
C LYS A 176 21.64 21.85 26.19
N LEU A 177 20.81 20.84 26.40
CA LEU A 177 19.54 21.03 27.04
C LEU A 177 19.72 21.18 28.55
N PRO A 178 18.92 22.02 29.26
CA PRO A 178 19.01 22.20 30.73
C PRO A 178 18.42 20.99 31.47
N ILE A 179 18.82 19.80 31.07
CA ILE A 179 18.38 18.50 31.61
C ILE A 179 19.64 17.72 31.99
N ILE A 180 19.70 17.29 33.25
CA ILE A 180 20.78 16.47 33.76
C ILE A 180 20.64 15.05 33.18
N ALA A 181 21.56 14.65 32.32
CA ALA A 181 21.58 13.33 31.72
C ALA A 181 22.20 12.26 32.64
N ALA A 182 23.23 12.63 33.38
CA ALA A 182 23.90 11.79 34.37
C ALA A 182 24.79 12.64 35.28
N VAL A 183 25.04 12.14 36.48
CA VAL A 183 26.10 12.66 37.36
C VAL A 183 27.19 11.61 37.40
N ARG A 184 28.42 11.98 36.97
CA ARG A 184 29.56 11.07 36.99
C ARG A 184 30.02 10.85 38.44
N SER A 185 30.76 9.78 38.68
CA SER A 185 31.34 9.43 40.01
C SER A 185 32.22 10.53 40.60
N ASN A 186 32.75 11.41 39.77
CA ASN A 186 33.55 12.58 40.16
C ASN A 186 32.70 13.84 40.44
N GLY A 187 31.39 13.74 40.53
CA GLY A 187 30.48 14.85 40.79
C GLY A 187 30.19 15.76 39.58
N THR A 188 30.79 15.50 38.41
CA THR A 188 30.51 16.32 37.22
C THR A 188 29.12 16.01 36.64
N VAL A 189 28.33 17.07 36.49
CA VAL A 189 27.01 17.00 35.88
C VAL A 189 27.13 16.97 34.36
N VAL A 190 26.65 15.90 33.73
CA VAL A 190 26.59 15.78 32.28
C VAL A 190 25.20 16.26 31.81
N MET A 191 25.21 17.38 31.09
CA MET A 191 24.00 17.91 30.44
C MET A 191 23.65 17.06 29.22
N MET A 192 22.36 16.95 28.95
CA MET A 192 21.87 16.27 27.74
C MET A 192 22.17 17.13 26.51
N THR A 193 22.77 16.51 25.48
CA THR A 193 23.02 17.15 24.20
C THR A 193 22.05 16.61 23.14
N TYR A 194 21.51 17.51 22.31
CA TYR A 194 20.61 17.15 21.24
C TYR A 194 21.02 17.82 19.92
N PRO A 195 21.06 17.11 18.77
CA PRO A 195 21.47 17.68 17.49
C PRO A 195 20.59 18.86 17.09
N LEU A 196 21.20 19.99 16.73
CA LEU A 196 20.50 21.21 16.34
C LEU A 196 19.59 20.98 15.14
N TYR A 197 20.07 20.24 14.13
CA TYR A 197 19.32 19.96 12.91
C TYR A 197 17.98 19.28 13.19
N ARG A 198 17.90 18.40 14.18
CA ARG A 198 16.64 17.74 14.56
C ARG A 198 15.58 18.72 15.07
N LEU A 199 15.99 19.79 15.73
CA LEU A 199 15.10 20.88 16.15
C LEU A 199 14.61 21.69 14.93
N VAL A 200 15.46 21.85 13.90
CA VAL A 200 15.08 22.50 12.65
C VAL A 200 14.02 21.69 11.91
N VAL A 201 14.11 20.36 11.86
CA VAL A 201 13.07 19.49 11.30
C VAL A 201 11.73 19.73 11.98
N PHE A 202 11.73 19.78 13.32
CA PHE A 202 10.52 20.03 14.10
C PHE A 202 9.97 21.45 13.85
N ALA A 203 10.84 22.46 13.84
CA ALA A 203 10.45 23.84 13.53
C ALA A 203 9.86 23.96 12.11
N ALA A 204 10.48 23.32 11.11
CA ALA A 204 9.97 23.26 9.75
C ALA A 204 8.56 22.62 9.69
N ALA A 205 8.33 21.54 10.45
CA ALA A 205 7.02 20.92 10.54
C ALA A 205 5.96 21.88 11.13
N ILE A 206 6.30 22.66 12.14
CA ILE A 206 5.39 23.67 12.70
C ILE A 206 5.12 24.77 11.69
N VAL A 207 6.15 25.30 11.03
CA VAL A 207 6.01 26.40 10.04
C VAL A 207 5.13 25.96 8.88
N ILE A 208 5.38 24.79 8.32
CA ILE A 208 4.58 24.21 7.23
C ILE A 208 3.14 23.93 7.71
N GLY A 209 2.98 23.34 8.91
CA GLY A 209 1.66 23.03 9.47
C GLY A 209 0.82 24.29 9.69
N VAL A 210 1.38 25.32 10.31
CA VAL A 210 0.73 26.62 10.50
C VAL A 210 0.46 27.30 9.15
N GLY A 211 1.43 27.30 8.23
CA GLY A 211 1.27 27.86 6.89
C GLY A 211 0.13 27.23 6.11
N LEU A 212 0.06 25.89 6.09
CA LEU A 212 -1.05 25.15 5.48
C LEU A 212 -2.39 25.40 6.15
N TRP A 213 -2.41 25.47 7.47
CA TRP A 213 -3.63 25.77 8.21
C TRP A 213 -4.13 27.19 7.89
N LEU A 214 -3.24 28.19 7.86
CA LEU A 214 -3.58 29.56 7.45
C LEU A 214 -4.03 29.63 5.98
N MET A 215 -3.33 28.93 5.10
CA MET A 215 -3.70 28.84 3.68
C MET A 215 -5.12 28.30 3.51
N ILE A 216 -5.44 27.18 4.16
CA ILE A 216 -6.75 26.54 4.01
C ILE A 216 -7.85 27.34 4.74
N SER A 217 -7.58 27.87 5.95
CA SER A 217 -8.62 28.56 6.75
C SER A 217 -8.83 30.01 6.36
N GLY A 218 -7.77 30.73 5.93
CA GLY A 218 -7.76 32.17 5.78
C GLY A 218 -7.71 32.71 4.36
N THR A 219 -7.42 31.87 3.35
CA THR A 219 -7.24 32.37 1.97
C THR A 219 -8.40 32.06 1.03
N ARG A 220 -8.49 32.80 -0.09
CA ARG A 220 -9.44 32.51 -1.18
C ARG A 220 -9.20 31.11 -1.80
N VAL A 221 -7.94 30.73 -1.93
CA VAL A 221 -7.57 29.38 -2.41
C VAL A 221 -8.10 28.31 -1.46
N GLY A 222 -7.95 28.49 -0.15
CA GLY A 222 -8.51 27.59 0.84
C GLY A 222 -10.04 27.49 0.81
N MET A 223 -10.74 28.61 0.53
CA MET A 223 -12.20 28.55 0.30
C MET A 223 -12.57 27.74 -0.92
N MET A 224 -11.87 27.94 -2.05
CA MET A 224 -12.08 27.17 -3.29
C MET A 224 -11.80 25.67 -3.08
N ILE A 225 -10.73 25.34 -2.32
CA ILE A 225 -10.42 23.96 -1.94
C ILE A 225 -11.56 23.31 -1.16
N ARG A 226 -12.04 23.97 -0.10
CA ARG A 226 -13.15 23.44 0.72
C ARG A 226 -14.44 23.29 -0.06
N ALA A 227 -14.80 24.30 -0.88
CA ALA A 227 -15.96 24.24 -1.74
C ALA A 227 -15.87 23.09 -2.77
N GLY A 228 -14.69 22.87 -3.36
CA GLY A 228 -14.45 21.78 -4.31
C GLY A 228 -14.50 20.38 -3.69
N VAL A 229 -14.20 20.26 -2.38
CA VAL A 229 -14.38 19.02 -1.61
C VAL A 229 -15.86 18.72 -1.38
N ASP A 230 -16.66 19.74 -1.10
CA ASP A 230 -18.09 19.57 -0.83
C ASP A 230 -18.87 19.28 -2.12
N ASP A 231 -18.71 20.14 -3.15
CA ASP A 231 -19.35 19.95 -4.47
C ASP A 231 -18.55 20.61 -5.61
N ARG A 232 -17.93 19.77 -6.45
CA ARG A 232 -17.16 20.19 -7.63
C ARG A 232 -18.04 20.84 -8.69
N SER A 233 -19.25 20.33 -8.89
CA SER A 233 -20.16 20.81 -9.91
C SER A 233 -20.66 22.22 -9.59
N MET A 234 -20.97 22.46 -8.32
CA MET A 234 -21.38 23.76 -7.79
C MET A 234 -20.24 24.79 -7.88
N LEU A 235 -18.99 24.38 -7.57
CA LEU A 235 -17.83 25.23 -7.70
C LEU A 235 -17.59 25.63 -9.16
N SER A 236 -17.71 24.68 -10.09
CA SER A 236 -17.62 24.97 -11.54
C SER A 236 -18.73 25.90 -12.03
N ALA A 237 -19.99 25.69 -11.57
CA ALA A 237 -21.10 26.55 -11.90
C ALA A 237 -20.94 27.99 -11.40
N SER A 238 -20.12 28.21 -10.36
CA SER A 238 -19.74 29.52 -9.84
C SER A 238 -18.66 30.20 -10.68
N GLY A 239 -18.25 29.66 -11.84
CA GLY A 239 -17.28 30.21 -12.76
C GLY A 239 -15.81 29.97 -12.37
N ILE A 240 -15.54 29.12 -11.36
CA ILE A 240 -14.18 28.81 -10.92
C ILE A 240 -13.64 27.64 -11.73
N ASN A 241 -12.42 27.78 -12.25
CA ASN A 241 -11.73 26.69 -12.93
C ASN A 241 -11.24 25.62 -11.91
N VAL A 242 -12.06 24.58 -11.70
CA VAL A 242 -11.78 23.50 -10.75
C VAL A 242 -10.49 22.75 -11.08
N HIS A 243 -10.17 22.57 -12.38
CA HIS A 243 -8.95 21.89 -12.80
C HIS A 243 -7.69 22.69 -12.43
N ALA A 244 -7.74 24.02 -12.49
CA ALA A 244 -6.62 24.87 -12.07
C ALA A 244 -6.41 24.79 -10.55
N VAL A 245 -7.49 24.78 -9.77
CA VAL A 245 -7.41 24.59 -8.30
C VAL A 245 -6.78 23.24 -7.95
N PHE A 246 -7.19 22.16 -8.61
CA PHE A 246 -6.64 20.83 -8.41
C PHE A 246 -5.16 20.76 -8.81
N ALA A 247 -4.79 21.40 -9.92
CA ALA A 247 -3.41 21.45 -10.38
C ALA A 247 -2.48 22.16 -9.38
N ILE A 248 -2.91 23.29 -8.83
CA ILE A 248 -2.15 24.02 -7.80
C ILE A 248 -2.00 23.17 -6.54
N VAL A 249 -3.09 22.55 -6.06
CA VAL A 249 -3.06 21.73 -4.85
C VAL A 249 -2.16 20.51 -5.01
N PHE A 250 -2.23 19.86 -6.17
CA PHE A 250 -1.37 18.71 -6.44
C PHE A 250 0.10 19.10 -6.56
N ALA A 251 0.38 20.23 -7.22
CA ALA A 251 1.73 20.78 -7.33
C ALA A 251 2.31 21.12 -5.96
N VAL A 252 1.55 21.82 -5.12
CA VAL A 252 1.99 22.14 -3.74
C VAL A 252 2.18 20.87 -2.92
N GLY A 253 1.25 19.91 -3.00
CA GLY A 253 1.35 18.64 -2.25
C GLY A 253 2.56 17.79 -2.66
N ALA A 254 2.85 17.71 -3.96
CA ALA A 254 4.05 17.03 -4.47
C ALA A 254 5.33 17.81 -4.13
N GLY A 255 5.30 19.14 -4.20
CA GLY A 255 6.41 20.00 -3.76
C GLY A 255 6.72 19.82 -2.28
N LEU A 256 5.71 19.69 -1.42
CA LEU A 256 5.91 19.39 0.01
C LEU A 256 6.53 18.00 0.23
N ALA A 257 6.19 17.01 -0.59
CA ALA A 257 6.87 15.71 -0.54
C ALA A 257 8.36 15.86 -0.89
N GLY A 258 8.70 16.63 -1.94
CA GLY A 258 10.09 16.94 -2.30
C GLY A 258 10.83 17.73 -1.22
N PHE A 259 10.20 18.73 -0.64
CA PHE A 259 10.73 19.46 0.51
C PHE A 259 11.04 18.52 1.69
N ALA A 260 10.06 17.68 2.05
CA ALA A 260 10.22 16.70 3.12
C ALA A 260 11.33 15.69 2.80
N GLY A 261 11.51 15.35 1.51
CA GLY A 261 12.58 14.47 1.03
C GLY A 261 13.97 15.04 1.31
N VAL A 262 14.21 16.32 0.98
CA VAL A 262 15.50 16.96 1.24
C VAL A 262 15.76 17.13 2.74
N VAL A 263 14.76 17.59 3.48
CA VAL A 263 14.86 17.74 4.94
C VAL A 263 15.09 16.39 5.63
N GLY A 264 14.38 15.35 5.17
CA GLY A 264 14.53 13.99 5.68
C GLY A 264 15.87 13.37 5.32
N GLY A 265 16.36 13.55 4.10
CA GLY A 265 17.64 13.05 3.61
C GLY A 265 18.86 13.73 4.25
N SER A 266 18.66 14.92 4.83
CA SER A 266 19.69 15.56 5.66
C SER A 266 19.66 15.03 7.12
N ALA A 267 18.48 14.58 7.62
CA ALA A 267 18.36 14.01 8.96
C ALA A 267 18.75 12.53 9.02
N LEU A 268 18.46 11.81 7.93
CA LEU A 268 18.61 10.38 7.77
C LEU A 268 19.28 10.10 6.41
N SER A 269 19.74 8.88 6.20
CA SER A 269 20.32 8.49 4.90
C SER A 269 19.23 8.30 3.83
N LEU A 270 19.62 8.50 2.56
CA LEU A 270 18.84 8.20 1.37
C LEU A 270 19.26 6.85 0.84
N ALA A 271 18.33 5.91 0.76
CA ALA A 271 18.58 4.59 0.21
C ALA A 271 17.39 4.14 -0.64
N PRO A 272 17.59 3.28 -1.65
CA PRO A 272 16.50 2.63 -2.37
C PRO A 272 15.59 1.86 -1.42
N GLY A 273 14.28 1.93 -1.65
CA GLY A 273 13.26 1.32 -0.79
C GLY A 273 12.72 2.22 0.34
N GLU A 274 13.38 3.33 0.66
CA GLU A 274 12.86 4.31 1.62
C GLU A 274 11.54 4.96 1.13
N ASP A 275 11.32 5.02 -0.18
CA ASP A 275 10.07 5.49 -0.78
C ASP A 275 8.84 4.72 -0.26
N VAL A 276 8.93 3.39 -0.17
CA VAL A 276 7.85 2.54 0.37
C VAL A 276 7.65 2.82 1.87
N ARG A 277 8.74 2.96 2.63
CA ARG A 277 8.69 3.24 4.07
C ARG A 277 7.98 4.57 4.35
N TYR A 278 8.35 5.65 3.65
CA TYR A 278 7.73 6.97 3.86
C TYR A 278 6.32 7.05 3.28
N LEU A 279 6.01 6.31 2.22
CA LEU A 279 4.62 6.14 1.76
C LEU A 279 3.76 5.54 2.88
N LEU A 280 4.19 4.40 3.44
CA LEU A 280 3.46 3.72 4.51
C LEU A 280 3.32 4.59 5.76
N ALA A 281 4.39 5.26 6.19
CA ALA A 281 4.36 6.16 7.33
C ALA A 281 3.37 7.32 7.11
N SER A 282 3.39 7.95 5.93
CA SER A 282 2.45 9.03 5.59
C SER A 282 1.00 8.54 5.56
N LEU A 283 0.75 7.35 5.01
CA LEU A 283 -0.56 6.72 5.02
C LEU A 283 -1.07 6.48 6.43
N VAL A 284 -0.24 5.88 7.30
CA VAL A 284 -0.60 5.62 8.70
C VAL A 284 -0.93 6.92 9.42
N VAL A 285 -0.08 7.93 9.30
CA VAL A 285 -0.27 9.25 9.93
C VAL A 285 -1.60 9.90 9.50
N VAL A 286 -1.88 9.89 8.20
CA VAL A 286 -3.09 10.51 7.65
C VAL A 286 -4.35 9.75 8.03
N ILE A 287 -4.28 8.42 8.06
CA ILE A 287 -5.39 7.57 8.46
C ILE A 287 -5.68 7.72 9.96
N VAL A 288 -4.65 7.63 10.81
CA VAL A 288 -4.79 7.78 12.27
C VAL A 288 -5.28 9.17 12.62
N GLY A 289 -4.70 10.21 12.01
CA GLY A 289 -5.08 11.59 12.23
C GLY A 289 -6.49 11.93 11.77
N GLY A 290 -6.90 11.33 10.67
CA GLY A 290 -8.16 11.62 9.96
C GLY A 290 -7.90 12.29 8.62
N MET A 291 -8.29 11.61 7.55
CA MET A 291 -7.99 12.00 6.18
C MET A 291 -8.57 13.37 5.81
N GLY A 292 -7.75 14.20 5.16
CA GLY A 292 -8.11 15.57 4.78
C GLY A 292 -8.05 16.60 5.90
N SER A 293 -7.57 16.22 7.11
CA SER A 293 -7.40 17.14 8.25
C SER A 293 -5.92 17.36 8.54
N ILE A 294 -5.41 18.59 8.33
CA ILE A 294 -4.01 18.94 8.64
C ILE A 294 -3.73 18.82 10.13
N THR A 295 -4.65 19.29 10.98
CA THR A 295 -4.55 19.15 12.43
C THR A 295 -4.61 17.68 12.85
N GLY A 296 -5.42 16.88 12.16
CA GLY A 296 -5.47 15.44 12.34
C GLY A 296 -4.12 14.80 12.00
N ALA A 297 -3.56 15.12 10.83
CA ALA A 297 -2.25 14.62 10.40
C ALA A 297 -1.14 14.98 11.41
N ALA A 298 -1.15 16.18 11.99
CA ALA A 298 -0.17 16.59 13.00
C ALA A 298 -0.28 15.73 14.28
N ILE A 299 -1.50 15.46 14.76
CA ILE A 299 -1.72 14.61 15.93
C ILE A 299 -1.37 13.14 15.60
N GLY A 300 -1.76 12.66 14.42
CA GLY A 300 -1.40 11.32 13.95
C GLY A 300 0.11 11.14 13.88
N ALA A 301 0.82 12.11 13.32
CA ALA A 301 2.29 12.10 13.26
C ALA A 301 2.93 12.07 14.65
N LEU A 302 2.41 12.87 15.59
CA LEU A 302 2.93 12.89 16.94
C LEU A 302 2.71 11.54 17.65
N LEU A 303 1.52 10.96 17.54
CA LEU A 303 1.23 9.65 18.13
C LEU A 303 2.11 8.54 17.53
N VAL A 304 2.23 8.51 16.22
CA VAL A 304 3.00 7.49 15.50
C VAL A 304 4.50 7.64 15.78
N GLY A 305 5.05 8.85 15.66
CA GLY A 305 6.47 9.10 15.89
C GLY A 305 6.91 8.83 17.33
N LEU A 306 6.07 9.20 18.32
CA LEU A 306 6.34 8.89 19.71
C LEU A 306 6.24 7.39 19.99
N ALA A 307 5.19 6.73 19.48
CA ALA A 307 5.01 5.30 19.69
C ALA A 307 6.14 4.47 19.08
N GLU A 308 6.59 4.82 17.87
CA GLU A 308 7.71 4.15 17.21
C GLU A 308 9.01 4.32 18.00
N GLN A 309 9.39 5.55 18.36
CA GLN A 309 10.67 5.81 19.03
C GLN A 309 10.70 5.32 20.49
N ILE A 310 9.61 5.45 21.21
CA ILE A 310 9.48 4.87 22.55
C ILE A 310 9.45 3.35 22.44
N GLY A 311 8.70 2.82 21.47
CA GLY A 311 8.63 1.39 21.20
C GLY A 311 9.97 0.77 20.88
N LEU A 312 10.82 1.42 20.07
CA LEU A 312 12.16 0.93 19.74
C LEU A 312 13.09 0.83 20.96
N VAL A 313 12.88 1.66 21.98
CA VAL A 313 13.69 1.61 23.21
C VAL A 313 13.18 0.55 24.19
N TYR A 314 11.86 0.47 24.38
CA TYR A 314 11.25 -0.40 25.43
C TYR A 314 10.78 -1.76 24.90
N LEU A 315 10.41 -1.82 23.63
CA LEU A 315 9.92 -3.01 22.94
C LEU A 315 10.59 -3.12 21.56
N PRO A 316 11.93 -3.32 21.49
CA PRO A 316 12.68 -3.20 20.24
C PRO A 316 12.13 -4.11 19.12
N THR A 317 11.66 -5.31 19.47
CA THR A 317 11.02 -6.24 18.52
C THR A 317 9.71 -5.71 17.93
N TYR A 318 9.02 -4.79 18.62
CA TYR A 318 7.69 -4.33 18.24
C TYR A 318 7.62 -2.84 17.89
N GLY A 319 8.72 -2.10 18.00
CA GLY A 319 8.73 -0.64 17.85
C GLY A 319 8.03 -0.14 16.58
N ILE A 320 8.43 -0.62 15.42
CA ILE A 320 7.80 -0.27 14.14
C ILE A 320 6.39 -0.86 14.01
N VAL A 321 6.17 -2.05 14.55
CA VAL A 321 4.86 -2.73 14.50
C VAL A 321 3.79 -1.95 15.27
N LEU A 322 4.18 -1.26 16.38
CA LEU A 322 3.27 -0.42 17.16
C LEU A 322 2.59 0.67 16.31
N THR A 323 3.31 1.23 15.35
CA THR A 323 2.77 2.22 14.39
C THR A 323 1.54 1.66 13.66
N PHE A 324 1.64 0.44 13.15
CA PHE A 324 0.54 -0.22 12.44
C PHE A 324 -0.56 -0.71 13.37
N ILE A 325 -0.21 -1.16 14.58
CA ILE A 325 -1.20 -1.53 15.61
C ILE A 325 -2.05 -0.31 15.96
N ILE A 326 -1.45 0.85 16.20
CA ILE A 326 -2.17 2.11 16.48
C ILE A 326 -3.14 2.42 15.35
N MET A 327 -2.72 2.25 14.09
CA MET A 327 -3.59 2.48 12.96
C MET A 327 -4.77 1.51 12.93
N VAL A 328 -4.53 0.20 13.10
CA VAL A 328 -5.59 -0.82 13.13
C VAL A 328 -6.57 -0.55 14.26
N VAL A 329 -6.08 -0.24 15.47
CA VAL A 329 -6.91 0.09 16.64
C VAL A 329 -7.72 1.36 16.38
N THR A 330 -7.08 2.40 15.83
CA THR A 330 -7.77 3.66 15.51
C THR A 330 -8.92 3.42 14.54
N LEU A 331 -8.68 2.66 13.46
CA LEU A 331 -9.70 2.36 12.46
C LEU A 331 -10.80 1.43 12.98
N ALA A 332 -10.45 0.47 13.85
CA ALA A 332 -11.44 -0.41 14.48
C ALA A 332 -12.40 0.39 15.39
N MET A 333 -11.87 1.41 16.09
CA MET A 333 -12.67 2.27 17.01
C MET A 333 -13.32 3.44 16.29
N ARG A 334 -12.58 4.09 15.37
CA ARG A 334 -13.01 5.27 14.61
C ARG A 334 -12.54 5.18 13.16
N PRO A 335 -13.35 4.63 12.24
CA PRO A 335 -12.95 4.46 10.83
C PRO A 335 -12.66 5.77 10.09
N GLN A 336 -12.98 6.91 10.68
CA GLN A 336 -12.71 8.26 10.16
C GLN A 336 -11.39 8.86 10.67
N GLY A 337 -10.67 8.16 11.54
CA GLY A 337 -9.52 8.67 12.27
C GLY A 337 -9.91 9.55 13.47
N ILE A 338 -8.90 10.13 14.16
CA ILE A 338 -9.11 10.87 15.42
C ILE A 338 -9.90 12.16 15.21
N ILE A 339 -9.61 12.94 14.17
CA ILE A 339 -10.22 14.24 13.84
C ILE A 339 -11.00 14.21 12.50
N GLY A 340 -11.20 13.03 11.91
CA GLY A 340 -11.97 12.89 10.68
C GLY A 340 -13.45 13.26 10.87
N THR A 341 -14.05 13.85 9.84
CA THR A 341 -15.49 14.17 9.85
C THR A 341 -16.30 13.07 9.17
N ALA A 342 -17.45 12.73 9.76
CA ALA A 342 -18.35 11.65 9.28
C ALA A 342 -18.83 11.81 7.81
N ARG A 343 -18.73 13.02 7.25
CA ARG A 343 -19.15 13.31 5.87
C ARG A 343 -18.29 12.65 4.80
N ILE A 344 -17.04 12.25 5.12
CA ILE A 344 -16.13 11.59 4.16
C ILE A 344 -16.49 10.12 3.93
N ALA A 345 -17.17 9.48 4.91
CA ALA A 345 -17.61 8.09 4.82
C ALA A 345 -18.74 7.83 3.81
N ALA A 346 -19.28 8.87 3.20
CA ALA A 346 -20.34 8.77 2.19
C ALA A 346 -19.79 8.91 0.74
N ALA A 347 -18.53 8.53 0.52
CA ALA A 347 -18.00 8.45 -0.84
C ALA A 347 -18.85 7.51 -1.70
N PRO A 348 -19.12 7.85 -2.96
CA PRO A 348 -19.88 6.96 -3.85
C PRO A 348 -19.15 5.62 -3.92
N VAL A 349 -19.92 4.55 -3.76
CA VAL A 349 -19.48 3.19 -4.06
C VAL A 349 -18.77 3.23 -5.41
N LEU A 350 -17.62 2.59 -5.51
CA LEU A 350 -16.92 2.35 -6.76
C LEU A 350 -17.93 1.78 -7.77
N THR A 351 -18.62 2.65 -8.49
CA THR A 351 -19.36 2.28 -9.65
C THR A 351 -18.33 2.06 -10.74
N LEU A 352 -17.93 0.82 -10.93
CA LEU A 352 -17.43 0.41 -12.23
C LEU A 352 -18.53 0.79 -13.21
N ASP A 353 -18.36 1.93 -13.89
CA ASP A 353 -19.30 2.46 -14.86
C ASP A 353 -19.53 1.46 -15.99
N ARG A 354 -20.49 0.67 -15.82
CA ARG A 354 -21.38 -0.17 -16.63
C ARG A 354 -21.82 -1.33 -15.76
N PRO A 355 -23.09 -1.75 -15.77
CA PRO A 355 -23.46 -3.04 -15.24
C PRO A 355 -22.62 -4.05 -15.99
N ASN A 356 -21.51 -4.46 -15.36
CA ASN A 356 -20.67 -5.48 -15.93
C ASN A 356 -21.52 -6.74 -15.93
N GLN A 357 -22.02 -7.06 -17.08
CA GLN A 357 -22.31 -8.44 -17.37
C GLN A 357 -20.98 -9.15 -17.03
N VAL A 358 -20.90 -9.71 -15.82
CA VAL A 358 -19.95 -10.77 -15.54
C VAL A 358 -20.11 -11.68 -16.71
N SER A 359 -19.09 -11.82 -17.55
CA SER A 359 -19.17 -12.63 -18.75
C SER A 359 -19.75 -13.94 -18.30
N ALA A 360 -21.00 -14.22 -18.67
CA ALA A 360 -21.69 -15.40 -18.21
C ALA A 360 -20.74 -16.54 -18.54
N VAL A 361 -20.06 -17.08 -17.52
CA VAL A 361 -19.13 -18.18 -17.73
C VAL A 361 -19.98 -19.25 -18.41
N PRO A 362 -19.62 -19.71 -19.63
CA PRO A 362 -20.48 -20.59 -20.40
C PRO A 362 -20.87 -21.77 -19.52
N ALA A 363 -22.18 -22.08 -19.51
CA ALA A 363 -22.70 -23.16 -18.68
C ALA A 363 -22.16 -24.53 -19.11
N HIS A 364 -21.55 -24.61 -20.28
CA HIS A 364 -21.03 -25.83 -20.89
C HIS A 364 -19.53 -25.68 -21.17
N PHE A 365 -18.77 -26.72 -20.87
CA PHE A 365 -17.38 -26.85 -21.29
C PHE A 365 -17.36 -27.05 -22.80
N GLY A 366 -17.03 -25.98 -23.52
CA GLY A 366 -16.85 -26.07 -24.98
C GLY A 366 -15.52 -26.72 -25.33
N PRO A 367 -15.32 -27.13 -26.60
CA PRO A 367 -14.11 -27.79 -27.06
C PRO A 367 -12.83 -26.99 -26.78
N ALA A 368 -12.91 -25.65 -26.75
CA ALA A 368 -11.79 -24.77 -26.38
C ALA A 368 -11.31 -24.99 -24.94
N HIS A 369 -12.20 -25.23 -23.99
CA HIS A 369 -11.82 -25.48 -22.60
C HIS A 369 -11.12 -26.84 -22.45
N ILE A 370 -11.58 -27.85 -23.21
CA ILE A 370 -10.96 -29.17 -23.25
C ILE A 370 -9.57 -29.08 -23.89
N ALA A 371 -9.43 -28.31 -24.96
CA ALA A 371 -8.14 -28.09 -25.63
C ALA A 371 -7.12 -27.40 -24.69
N VAL A 372 -7.55 -26.37 -23.93
CA VAL A 372 -6.69 -25.72 -22.96
C VAL A 372 -6.31 -26.67 -21.82
N ALA A 373 -7.26 -27.44 -21.29
CA ALA A 373 -6.98 -28.43 -20.24
C ALA A 373 -5.99 -29.51 -20.74
N ALA A 374 -6.18 -30.01 -21.94
CA ALA A 374 -5.29 -30.98 -22.56
C ALA A 374 -3.89 -30.37 -22.78
N ALA A 375 -3.81 -29.12 -23.26
CA ALA A 375 -2.54 -28.43 -23.42
C ALA A 375 -1.78 -28.26 -22.10
N LEU A 376 -2.47 -27.92 -21.00
CA LEU A 376 -1.85 -27.80 -19.67
C LEU A 376 -1.37 -29.14 -19.12
N ILE A 377 -2.07 -30.24 -19.42
CA ILE A 377 -1.66 -31.60 -19.00
C ILE A 377 -0.46 -32.08 -19.82
N ILE A 378 -0.43 -31.80 -21.13
CA ILE A 378 0.63 -32.25 -22.02
C ILE A 378 1.91 -31.40 -21.92
N TYR A 379 1.74 -30.11 -21.52
CA TYR A 379 2.85 -29.15 -21.48
C TYR A 379 4.10 -29.65 -20.73
N PRO A 380 4.05 -30.23 -19.53
CA PRO A 380 5.25 -30.66 -18.83
C PRO A 380 5.96 -31.87 -19.45
N LEU A 381 5.30 -32.59 -20.36
CA LEU A 381 5.88 -33.73 -21.08
C LEU A 381 6.74 -33.26 -22.28
N LEU A 382 6.50 -32.05 -22.79
CA LEU A 382 7.18 -31.46 -23.94
C LEU A 382 8.21 -30.40 -23.56
N ALA A 383 8.05 -29.77 -22.38
CA ALA A 383 8.91 -28.69 -21.92
C ALA A 383 10.08 -29.20 -21.08
N SER A 384 11.19 -28.46 -21.06
CA SER A 384 12.30 -28.77 -20.14
C SER A 384 11.96 -28.45 -18.71
N ASP A 385 12.69 -29.01 -17.73
CA ASP A 385 12.50 -28.85 -16.29
C ASP A 385 12.47 -27.38 -15.87
N PHE A 386 13.27 -26.52 -16.51
CA PHE A 386 13.27 -25.08 -16.28
C PHE A 386 11.90 -24.47 -16.63
N PHE A 387 11.36 -24.76 -17.81
CA PHE A 387 10.06 -24.22 -18.21
C PHE A 387 8.93 -24.80 -17.36
N VAL A 388 8.99 -26.07 -16.98
CA VAL A 388 7.99 -26.72 -16.15
C VAL A 388 7.94 -26.08 -14.76
N THR A 389 9.10 -25.84 -14.13
CA THR A 389 9.17 -25.30 -12.77
C THR A 389 9.06 -23.77 -12.72
N GLN A 390 9.96 -23.06 -13.43
CA GLN A 390 10.09 -21.60 -13.31
C GLN A 390 8.99 -20.83 -14.05
N ILE A 391 8.41 -21.42 -15.08
CA ILE A 391 7.30 -20.77 -15.80
C ILE A 391 5.98 -21.43 -15.44
N GLY A 392 5.86 -22.75 -15.61
CA GLY A 392 4.61 -23.46 -15.40
C GLY A 392 4.13 -23.44 -13.95
N ALA A 393 4.85 -24.08 -13.05
CA ALA A 393 4.47 -24.18 -11.65
C ALA A 393 4.43 -22.81 -10.95
N TYR A 394 5.44 -21.98 -11.21
CA TYR A 394 5.52 -20.65 -10.59
C TYR A 394 4.37 -19.73 -11.03
N SER A 395 3.99 -19.74 -12.32
CA SER A 395 2.81 -19.00 -12.81
C SER A 395 1.50 -19.49 -12.18
N LEU A 396 1.36 -20.79 -11.94
CA LEU A 396 0.18 -21.34 -11.28
C LEU A 396 0.08 -20.89 -9.82
N ILE A 397 1.19 -20.83 -9.09
CA ILE A 397 1.25 -20.35 -7.70
C ILE A 397 0.86 -18.86 -7.62
N TRP A 398 1.48 -18.01 -8.46
CA TRP A 398 1.14 -16.58 -8.51
C TRP A 398 -0.28 -16.35 -9.04
N GLY A 399 -0.73 -17.20 -9.95
CA GLY A 399 -2.12 -17.21 -10.44
C GLY A 399 -3.13 -17.50 -9.32
N LEU A 400 -2.81 -18.43 -8.40
CA LEU A 400 -3.62 -18.69 -7.21
C LEU A 400 -3.68 -17.49 -6.27
N LEU A 401 -2.53 -16.84 -6.01
CA LEU A 401 -2.48 -15.61 -5.20
C LEU A 401 -3.34 -14.51 -5.81
N ALA A 402 -3.20 -14.29 -7.12
CA ALA A 402 -3.99 -13.30 -7.83
C ALA A 402 -5.48 -13.70 -7.93
N LEU A 403 -5.81 -15.01 -7.99
CA LEU A 403 -7.18 -15.52 -7.97
C LEU A 403 -7.84 -15.24 -6.61
N SER A 404 -7.11 -15.38 -5.50
CA SER A 404 -7.62 -15.05 -4.17
C SER A 404 -7.99 -13.57 -4.07
N MET A 405 -7.17 -12.70 -4.65
CA MET A 405 -7.44 -11.26 -4.74
C MET A 405 -8.62 -10.95 -5.68
N MET A 406 -8.66 -11.60 -6.83
CA MET A 406 -9.74 -11.44 -7.81
C MET A 406 -11.12 -11.81 -7.22
N LEU A 407 -11.19 -12.84 -6.39
CA LEU A 407 -12.43 -13.20 -5.69
C LEU A 407 -12.98 -12.04 -4.87
N LEU A 408 -12.11 -11.34 -4.13
CA LEU A 408 -12.51 -10.18 -3.33
C LEU A 408 -12.78 -8.95 -4.20
N ALA A 409 -11.89 -8.61 -5.10
CA ALA A 409 -11.97 -7.40 -5.92
C ALA A 409 -13.02 -7.53 -7.01
N GLY A 410 -13.03 -8.65 -7.75
CA GLY A 410 -13.92 -8.87 -8.89
C GLY A 410 -15.36 -9.13 -8.48
N TYR A 411 -15.60 -10.01 -7.52
CA TYR A 411 -16.95 -10.35 -7.08
C TYR A 411 -17.43 -9.58 -5.86
N GLY A 412 -16.53 -9.24 -4.92
CA GLY A 412 -16.88 -8.53 -3.69
C GLY A 412 -16.73 -7.01 -3.75
N GLY A 413 -16.06 -6.46 -4.77
CA GLY A 413 -15.75 -5.03 -4.86
C GLY A 413 -14.74 -4.54 -3.80
N MET A 414 -13.95 -5.45 -3.23
CA MET A 414 -13.00 -5.19 -2.16
C MET A 414 -11.58 -5.52 -2.62
N VAL A 415 -10.77 -4.53 -2.93
CA VAL A 415 -9.36 -4.75 -3.25
C VAL A 415 -8.58 -4.92 -1.94
N SER A 416 -7.90 -6.07 -1.78
CA SER A 416 -7.10 -6.39 -0.59
C SER A 416 -5.64 -6.63 -0.96
N LEU A 417 -4.72 -5.88 -0.36
CA LEU A 417 -3.28 -6.06 -0.52
C LEU A 417 -2.66 -7.02 0.50
N ALA A 418 -3.48 -7.67 1.33
CA ALA A 418 -2.99 -8.62 2.34
C ALA A 418 -2.86 -10.07 1.84
N GLN A 419 -3.04 -10.35 0.55
CA GLN A 419 -3.07 -11.72 0.03
C GLN A 419 -1.73 -12.45 0.22
N ILE A 420 -0.61 -11.76 -0.04
CA ILE A 420 0.71 -12.34 0.20
C ILE A 420 1.01 -12.53 1.68
N THR A 421 0.47 -11.67 2.55
CA THR A 421 0.55 -11.83 4.01
C THR A 421 -0.17 -13.09 4.47
N ILE A 422 -1.37 -13.32 3.94
CA ILE A 422 -2.18 -14.52 4.25
C ILE A 422 -1.45 -15.79 3.77
N ALA A 423 -0.86 -15.75 2.57
CA ALA A 423 0.00 -16.81 2.06
C ALA A 423 1.25 -17.00 2.94
N GLY A 424 1.83 -15.90 3.42
CA GLY A 424 2.95 -15.91 4.36
C GLY A 424 2.60 -16.58 5.69
N VAL A 425 1.42 -16.33 6.24
CA VAL A 425 0.94 -17.04 7.45
C VAL A 425 0.95 -18.55 7.21
N ALA A 426 0.45 -19.01 6.04
CA ALA A 426 0.50 -20.43 5.71
C ALA A 426 1.95 -20.95 5.57
N ALA A 427 2.80 -20.19 4.85
CA ALA A 427 4.19 -20.56 4.61
C ALA A 427 5.00 -20.67 5.91
N TYR A 428 4.88 -19.70 6.82
CA TYR A 428 5.51 -19.75 8.14
C TYR A 428 4.94 -20.85 9.02
N THR A 429 3.64 -21.14 8.92
CA THR A 429 3.03 -22.27 9.64
C THR A 429 3.63 -23.60 9.19
N VAL A 430 3.82 -23.82 7.89
CA VAL A 430 4.50 -25.00 7.35
C VAL A 430 5.95 -25.07 7.85
N ALA A 431 6.66 -23.95 7.90
CA ALA A 431 8.04 -23.89 8.37
C ALA A 431 8.18 -24.23 9.87
N ILE A 432 7.26 -23.73 10.70
CA ILE A 432 7.32 -23.87 12.17
C ILE A 432 6.85 -25.26 12.60
N PHE A 433 5.72 -25.73 12.07
CA PHE A 433 5.11 -27.01 12.50
C PHE A 433 5.62 -28.21 11.69
N GLY A 434 6.07 -28.01 10.46
CA GLY A 434 6.70 -29.03 9.64
C GLY A 434 8.15 -29.30 10.01
N THR A 435 8.96 -29.69 9.04
CA THR A 435 10.40 -29.89 9.16
C THR A 435 11.15 -28.73 8.50
N ASN A 436 12.21 -28.26 9.15
CA ASN A 436 13.16 -27.30 8.59
C ASN A 436 14.58 -27.65 9.04
N ASN A 437 15.59 -27.12 8.36
CA ASN A 437 16.99 -27.36 8.70
C ASN A 437 17.55 -26.39 9.74
N MET A 438 16.72 -25.50 10.27
CA MET A 438 17.10 -24.57 11.33
C MET A 438 16.78 -25.21 12.68
N ASN A 439 17.69 -25.12 13.64
CA ASN A 439 17.48 -25.64 15.00
C ASN A 439 16.49 -24.80 15.84
N ILE A 440 15.56 -24.11 15.19
CA ILE A 440 14.55 -23.25 15.80
C ILE A 440 13.18 -23.77 15.35
N TYR A 441 12.40 -24.31 16.29
CA TYR A 441 11.12 -24.99 16.01
C TYR A 441 11.30 -26.20 15.06
N GLY A 442 10.34 -26.46 14.18
CA GLY A 442 10.36 -27.65 13.33
C GLY A 442 9.84 -28.87 14.09
N PHE A 443 8.53 -28.79 14.43
CA PHE A 443 7.90 -29.85 15.26
C PHE A 443 7.80 -31.20 14.52
N GLY A 444 8.14 -31.26 13.24
CA GLY A 444 8.16 -32.49 12.46
C GLY A 444 6.79 -33.10 12.18
N TRP A 445 5.73 -32.27 12.22
CA TRP A 445 4.40 -32.77 11.87
C TRP A 445 4.37 -33.23 10.40
N PRO A 446 3.65 -34.33 10.13
CA PRO A 446 3.56 -34.81 8.76
C PRO A 446 2.82 -33.80 7.86
N PHE A 447 3.23 -33.72 6.59
CA PHE A 447 2.72 -32.72 5.64
C PHE A 447 1.18 -32.76 5.48
N TRP A 448 0.56 -33.95 5.59
CA TRP A 448 -0.90 -34.11 5.47
C TRP A 448 -1.68 -33.54 6.68
N VAL A 449 -0.99 -33.19 7.78
CA VAL A 449 -1.56 -32.45 8.92
C VAL A 449 -1.20 -30.98 8.81
N VAL A 450 0.09 -30.69 8.52
CA VAL A 450 0.60 -29.31 8.49
C VAL A 450 -0.04 -28.48 7.38
N ALA A 451 -0.19 -29.03 6.17
CA ALA A 451 -0.73 -28.27 5.05
C ALA A 451 -2.20 -27.85 5.24
N PRO A 452 -3.14 -28.75 5.64
CA PRO A 452 -4.49 -28.32 5.98
C PRO A 452 -4.55 -27.34 7.16
N PHE A 453 -3.72 -27.55 8.18
CA PHE A 453 -3.63 -26.66 9.34
C PHE A 453 -3.13 -25.26 8.94
N ALA A 454 -2.11 -25.18 8.08
CA ALA A 454 -1.60 -23.93 7.55
C ALA A 454 -2.65 -23.16 6.73
N VAL A 455 -3.39 -23.87 5.88
CA VAL A 455 -4.49 -23.28 5.11
C VAL A 455 -5.62 -22.79 6.02
N LEU A 456 -5.97 -23.57 7.05
CA LEU A 456 -6.98 -23.16 8.03
C LEU A 456 -6.56 -21.90 8.78
N LEU A 457 -5.31 -21.86 9.27
CA LEU A 457 -4.77 -20.68 9.98
C LEU A 457 -4.72 -19.44 9.08
N ALA A 458 -4.34 -19.61 7.81
CA ALA A 458 -4.39 -18.55 6.81
C ALA A 458 -5.83 -18.06 6.55
N ALA A 459 -6.79 -18.96 6.46
CA ALA A 459 -8.20 -18.61 6.30
C ALA A 459 -8.75 -17.86 7.51
N VAL A 460 -8.40 -18.27 8.73
CA VAL A 460 -8.74 -17.57 9.98
C VAL A 460 -8.11 -16.17 10.00
N ALA A 461 -6.81 -16.06 9.68
CA ALA A 461 -6.13 -14.76 9.60
C ALA A 461 -6.81 -13.84 8.56
N SER A 462 -7.14 -14.38 7.38
CA SER A 462 -7.89 -13.65 6.35
C SER A 462 -9.26 -13.16 6.86
N THR A 463 -9.97 -13.99 7.61
CA THR A 463 -11.26 -13.64 8.21
C THR A 463 -11.13 -12.50 9.21
N ILE A 464 -10.10 -12.53 10.06
CA ILE A 464 -9.80 -11.44 11.01
C ILE A 464 -9.48 -10.14 10.25
N ILE A 465 -8.64 -10.21 9.22
CA ILE A 465 -8.34 -9.07 8.35
C ILE A 465 -9.62 -8.55 7.70
N GLY A 466 -10.47 -9.44 7.21
CA GLY A 466 -11.78 -9.13 6.66
C GLY A 466 -12.69 -8.42 7.64
N ALA A 467 -12.82 -8.94 8.87
CA ALA A 467 -13.67 -8.35 9.91
C ALA A 467 -13.28 -6.91 10.27
N ILE A 468 -11.97 -6.59 10.20
CA ILE A 468 -11.45 -5.23 10.39
C ILE A 468 -11.73 -4.39 9.14
N SER A 469 -11.41 -4.90 7.95
CA SER A 469 -11.42 -4.14 6.70
C SER A 469 -12.83 -3.86 6.17
N VAL A 470 -13.80 -4.75 6.39
CA VAL A 470 -15.18 -4.62 5.88
C VAL A 470 -15.95 -3.46 6.50
N ARG A 471 -15.49 -2.92 7.64
CA ARG A 471 -16.06 -1.71 8.25
C ARG A 471 -15.75 -0.44 7.45
N THR A 472 -14.88 -0.53 6.46
CA THR A 472 -14.49 0.56 5.57
C THR A 472 -14.81 0.22 4.12
N GLU A 473 -14.90 1.23 3.27
CA GLU A 473 -15.28 1.06 1.86
C GLU A 473 -14.21 1.68 0.93
N GLY A 474 -14.11 1.14 -0.29
CA GLY A 474 -13.27 1.69 -1.35
C GLY A 474 -11.78 1.69 -1.00
N ILE A 475 -11.14 2.83 -1.16
CA ILE A 475 -9.70 3.04 -0.98
C ILE A 475 -9.25 2.74 0.47
N TYR A 476 -10.10 2.98 1.46
CA TYR A 476 -9.77 2.70 2.86
C TYR A 476 -9.48 1.21 3.10
N THR A 477 -10.21 0.32 2.43
CA THR A 477 -9.96 -1.12 2.50
C THR A 477 -8.57 -1.47 1.94
N ILE A 478 -8.17 -0.84 0.83
CA ILE A 478 -6.82 -1.02 0.25
C ILE A 478 -5.74 -0.59 1.24
N MET A 479 -5.93 0.59 1.85
CA MET A 479 -4.95 1.16 2.80
C MET A 479 -4.81 0.31 4.07
N ILE A 480 -5.93 -0.17 4.64
CA ILE A 480 -5.91 -1.03 5.83
C ILE A 480 -5.19 -2.34 5.55
N THR A 481 -5.52 -2.98 4.43
CA THR A 481 -4.93 -4.27 4.08
C THR A 481 -3.44 -4.13 3.73
N LEU A 482 -3.04 -3.03 3.09
CA LEU A 482 -1.62 -2.70 2.85
C LEU A 482 -0.86 -2.50 4.18
N ALA A 483 -1.46 -1.80 5.12
CA ALA A 483 -0.82 -1.55 6.39
C ALA A 483 -0.73 -2.81 7.27
N ILE A 484 -1.72 -3.70 7.21
CA ILE A 484 -1.64 -5.02 7.86
C ILE A 484 -0.53 -5.85 7.21
N ALA A 485 -0.36 -5.77 5.88
CA ALA A 485 0.73 -6.43 5.18
C ALA A 485 2.09 -5.90 5.64
N ALA A 486 2.23 -4.58 5.74
CA ALA A 486 3.45 -3.96 6.26
C ALA A 486 3.72 -4.31 7.73
N ALA A 487 2.68 -4.31 8.58
CA ALA A 487 2.79 -4.73 9.96
C ALA A 487 3.33 -6.16 10.08
N PHE A 488 2.79 -7.09 9.29
CA PHE A 488 3.24 -8.48 9.29
C PHE A 488 4.67 -8.61 8.77
N PHE A 489 5.03 -7.88 7.71
CA PHE A 489 6.40 -7.84 7.19
C PHE A 489 7.39 -7.40 8.28
N TYR A 490 7.17 -6.25 8.93
CA TYR A 490 8.05 -5.76 10.00
C TYR A 490 8.03 -6.68 11.23
N PHE A 491 6.89 -7.28 11.54
CA PHE A 491 6.77 -8.23 12.64
C PHE A 491 7.61 -9.49 12.40
N THR A 492 7.57 -10.05 11.20
CA THR A 492 8.40 -11.22 10.86
C THR A 492 9.88 -10.87 10.81
N GLN A 493 10.22 -9.67 10.32
CA GLN A 493 11.58 -9.19 10.19
C GLN A 493 12.27 -8.95 11.55
N GLN A 494 11.54 -8.42 12.53
CA GLN A 494 12.10 -8.04 13.82
C GLN A 494 11.97 -9.12 14.90
N ASN A 495 11.07 -10.07 14.73
CA ASN A 495 10.85 -11.12 15.71
C ASN A 495 11.75 -12.33 15.46
N TYR A 496 12.94 -12.30 16.05
CA TYR A 496 13.89 -13.41 15.96
C TYR A 496 13.43 -14.66 16.72
N ALA A 497 12.65 -14.50 17.78
CA ALA A 497 12.20 -15.61 18.59
C ALA A 497 11.19 -16.53 17.87
N LEU A 498 10.24 -15.94 17.10
CA LEU A 498 9.17 -16.72 16.45
C LEU A 498 9.44 -16.98 14.97
N PHE A 499 10.02 -15.99 14.25
CA PHE A 499 10.17 -16.04 12.78
C PHE A 499 11.63 -16.12 12.32
N ASN A 500 12.58 -16.21 13.25
CA ASN A 500 14.02 -16.16 12.96
C ASN A 500 14.48 -14.85 12.26
N GLY A 501 13.69 -13.79 12.42
CA GLY A 501 14.00 -12.45 11.92
C GLY A 501 14.28 -12.39 10.42
N HIS A 502 15.31 -11.66 10.02
CA HIS A 502 15.70 -11.51 8.62
C HIS A 502 16.05 -12.82 7.90
N SER A 503 16.60 -13.80 8.61
CA SER A 503 17.03 -15.06 8.02
C SER A 503 15.86 -15.95 7.60
N GLY A 504 14.75 -15.91 8.35
CA GLY A 504 13.62 -16.79 8.13
C GLY A 504 13.95 -18.27 8.34
N PHE A 505 13.23 -19.14 7.68
CA PHE A 505 13.42 -20.59 7.71
C PHE A 505 13.84 -21.12 6.35
N ALA A 506 14.78 -22.06 6.34
CA ALA A 506 15.30 -22.70 5.14
C ALA A 506 15.29 -24.22 5.29
N GLY A 507 15.47 -24.95 4.19
CA GLY A 507 15.49 -26.40 4.18
C GLY A 507 14.13 -27.03 4.49
N ILE A 508 13.06 -26.40 4.00
CA ILE A 508 11.69 -26.90 4.13
C ILE A 508 11.45 -27.88 2.97
N PRO A 509 11.33 -29.19 3.24
CA PRO A 509 11.16 -30.17 2.20
C PRO A 509 9.74 -30.13 1.62
N ALA A 510 9.63 -30.35 0.32
CA ALA A 510 8.35 -30.72 -0.28
C ALA A 510 7.93 -32.13 0.20
N PRO A 511 6.64 -32.46 0.15
CA PRO A 511 6.16 -33.76 0.57
C PRO A 511 6.87 -34.91 -0.18
N ASN A 512 7.15 -36.01 0.51
CA ASN A 512 7.59 -37.25 -0.08
C ASN A 512 6.63 -38.35 0.37
N PHE A 513 5.79 -38.82 -0.54
CA PHE A 513 4.85 -39.89 -0.26
C PHE A 513 4.57 -40.74 -1.52
N TRP A 514 4.20 -41.98 -1.32
CA TRP A 514 4.06 -43.00 -2.38
C TRP A 514 5.35 -43.22 -3.19
N GLY A 515 6.54 -42.97 -2.59
CA GLY A 515 7.82 -43.09 -3.29
C GLY A 515 8.10 -42.05 -4.35
N ILE A 516 7.24 -41.02 -4.46
CA ILE A 516 7.41 -39.90 -5.36
C ILE A 516 7.95 -38.71 -4.57
N ASN A 517 9.06 -38.16 -5.05
CA ASN A 517 9.58 -36.88 -4.56
C ASN A 517 8.81 -35.74 -5.23
N TRP A 518 7.92 -35.12 -4.47
CA TRP A 518 7.09 -34.01 -4.99
C TRP A 518 7.84 -32.70 -5.19
N ARG A 519 9.16 -32.69 -5.00
CA ARG A 519 10.02 -31.57 -5.40
C ARG A 519 10.50 -31.68 -6.86
N ASP A 520 10.40 -32.87 -7.44
CA ASP A 520 10.78 -33.05 -8.84
C ASP A 520 9.88 -32.25 -9.77
N PRO A 521 10.39 -31.70 -10.88
CA PRO A 521 9.68 -30.76 -11.76
C PRO A 521 8.28 -31.22 -12.17
N LEU A 522 8.18 -32.43 -12.65
CA LEU A 522 6.93 -32.98 -13.20
C LEU A 522 5.87 -33.23 -12.12
N PRO A 523 6.12 -33.96 -11.01
CA PRO A 523 5.14 -34.13 -9.94
C PRO A 523 4.70 -32.81 -9.31
N PHE A 524 5.65 -31.88 -9.09
CA PHE A 524 5.35 -30.59 -8.49
C PHE A 524 4.43 -29.74 -9.36
N TYR A 525 4.67 -29.73 -10.68
CA TYR A 525 3.80 -29.03 -11.63
C TYR A 525 2.38 -29.57 -11.59
N TYR A 526 2.20 -30.92 -11.62
CA TYR A 526 0.86 -31.51 -11.53
C TYR A 526 0.17 -31.24 -10.21
N LEU A 527 0.90 -31.18 -9.11
CA LEU A 527 0.35 -30.75 -7.82
C LEU A 527 -0.17 -29.31 -7.90
N CYS A 528 0.64 -28.39 -8.44
CA CYS A 528 0.23 -27.00 -8.63
C CYS A 528 -0.97 -26.88 -9.58
N LEU A 529 -0.98 -27.64 -10.67
CA LEU A 529 -2.08 -27.65 -11.63
C LEU A 529 -3.38 -28.17 -10.99
N PHE A 530 -3.29 -29.25 -10.21
CA PHE A 530 -4.46 -29.80 -9.51
C PHE A 530 -5.04 -28.80 -8.53
N VAL A 531 -4.20 -28.18 -7.69
CA VAL A 531 -4.65 -27.17 -6.71
C VAL A 531 -5.22 -25.95 -7.42
N ALA A 532 -4.58 -25.49 -8.51
CA ALA A 532 -5.05 -24.35 -9.30
C ALA A 532 -6.41 -24.66 -9.98
N ALA A 533 -6.57 -25.83 -10.55
CA ALA A 533 -7.81 -26.27 -11.18
C ALA A 533 -8.95 -26.41 -10.15
N ALA A 534 -8.64 -26.97 -8.97
CA ALA A 534 -9.61 -27.08 -7.87
C ALA A 534 -10.05 -25.71 -7.34
N ALA A 535 -9.09 -24.79 -7.12
CA ALA A 535 -9.41 -23.42 -6.70
C ALA A 535 -10.20 -22.66 -7.76
N TYR A 536 -9.83 -22.78 -9.04
CA TYR A 536 -10.56 -22.20 -10.16
C TYR A 536 -12.00 -22.71 -10.23
N ALA A 537 -12.21 -24.04 -10.15
CA ALA A 537 -13.54 -24.66 -10.13
C ALA A 537 -14.33 -24.20 -8.89
N GLY A 538 -13.68 -24.10 -7.72
CA GLY A 538 -14.30 -23.60 -6.49
C GLY A 538 -14.79 -22.16 -6.62
N VAL A 539 -13.98 -21.28 -7.24
CA VAL A 539 -14.39 -19.88 -7.50
C VAL A 539 -15.52 -19.82 -8.51
N LEU A 540 -15.50 -20.63 -9.56
CA LEU A 540 -16.62 -20.72 -10.51
C LEU A 540 -17.91 -21.18 -9.86
N TYR A 541 -17.84 -22.21 -9.03
CA TYR A 541 -19.00 -22.72 -8.28
C TYR A 541 -19.52 -21.64 -7.32
N CYS A 542 -18.61 -21.01 -6.55
CA CYS A 542 -18.95 -19.93 -5.64
C CYS A 542 -19.64 -18.78 -6.37
N SER A 543 -19.11 -18.31 -7.51
CA SER A 543 -19.64 -17.18 -8.26
C SER A 543 -21.08 -17.39 -8.80
N ARG A 544 -21.47 -18.65 -9.02
CA ARG A 544 -22.81 -19.04 -9.49
C ARG A 544 -23.77 -19.40 -8.36
N SER A 545 -23.26 -19.63 -7.16
CA SER A 545 -24.07 -19.92 -5.98
C SER A 545 -24.88 -18.69 -5.55
N THR A 546 -25.92 -18.92 -4.73
CA THR A 546 -26.70 -17.82 -4.11
C THR A 546 -25.80 -16.85 -3.34
N PHE A 547 -24.77 -17.37 -2.66
CA PHE A 547 -23.77 -16.56 -1.98
C PHE A 547 -22.98 -15.67 -2.95
N GLY A 548 -22.49 -16.21 -4.05
CA GLY A 548 -21.70 -15.46 -5.03
C GLY A 548 -22.53 -14.41 -5.77
N LEU A 549 -23.80 -14.72 -6.07
CA LEU A 549 -24.72 -13.75 -6.66
C LEU A 549 -25.04 -12.61 -5.67
N ALA A 550 -25.27 -12.94 -4.40
CA ALA A 550 -25.46 -11.94 -3.35
C ALA A 550 -24.21 -11.05 -3.18
N LEU A 551 -23.02 -11.65 -3.22
CA LEU A 551 -21.76 -10.91 -3.13
C LEU A 551 -21.59 -9.92 -4.30
N GLN A 552 -21.94 -10.32 -5.53
CA GLN A 552 -21.93 -9.44 -6.71
C GLN A 552 -22.98 -8.32 -6.58
N ALA A 553 -24.19 -8.62 -6.08
CA ALA A 553 -25.18 -7.60 -5.80
C ALA A 553 -24.73 -6.59 -4.74
N ILE A 554 -23.99 -7.06 -3.71
CA ILE A 554 -23.38 -6.22 -2.68
C ILE A 554 -22.29 -5.32 -3.30
N ARG A 555 -21.47 -5.83 -4.21
CA ARG A 555 -20.46 -5.06 -4.96
C ARG A 555 -21.13 -3.92 -5.74
N ASP A 556 -22.18 -4.25 -6.47
CA ASP A 556 -22.86 -3.27 -7.35
C ASP A 556 -23.61 -2.21 -6.53
N ASN A 557 -24.31 -2.61 -5.48
CA ASN A 557 -24.98 -1.68 -4.57
C ASN A 557 -25.29 -2.31 -3.20
N GLY A 558 -24.38 -2.14 -2.24
CA GLY A 558 -24.54 -2.70 -0.88
C GLY A 558 -25.76 -2.15 -0.12
N ARG A 559 -26.21 -0.92 -0.40
CA ARG A 559 -27.41 -0.34 0.23
C ARG A 559 -28.67 -1.03 -0.26
N ARG A 560 -28.78 -1.29 -1.56
CA ARG A 560 -29.91 -2.04 -2.14
C ARG A 560 -29.91 -3.50 -1.67
N ALA A 561 -28.75 -4.15 -1.62
CA ALA A 561 -28.62 -5.50 -1.11
C ALA A 561 -29.12 -5.61 0.35
N ARG A 562 -28.74 -4.65 1.20
CA ARG A 562 -29.24 -4.58 2.59
C ARG A 562 -30.75 -4.36 2.66
N ALA A 563 -31.32 -3.52 1.78
CA ALA A 563 -32.74 -3.24 1.76
C ALA A 563 -33.61 -4.47 1.39
N ILE A 564 -33.03 -5.44 0.67
CA ILE A 564 -33.70 -6.71 0.33
C ILE A 564 -33.33 -7.85 1.30
N GLY A 565 -32.66 -7.53 2.42
CA GLY A 565 -32.44 -8.44 3.56
C GLY A 565 -31.09 -9.16 3.61
N PHE A 566 -30.13 -8.85 2.73
CA PHE A 566 -28.79 -9.44 2.82
C PHE A 566 -27.93 -8.75 3.89
N ASP A 567 -27.28 -9.53 4.74
CA ASP A 567 -26.23 -9.02 5.61
C ASP A 567 -24.93 -8.78 4.81
N VAL A 568 -24.65 -7.49 4.56
CA VAL A 568 -23.51 -7.07 3.75
C VAL A 568 -22.19 -7.39 4.43
N ILE A 569 -22.13 -7.27 5.77
CA ILE A 569 -20.90 -7.44 6.54
C ILE A 569 -20.51 -8.92 6.55
N ASP A 570 -21.44 -9.78 6.92
CA ASP A 570 -21.18 -11.23 7.01
C ASP A 570 -20.80 -11.83 5.67
N HIS A 571 -21.51 -11.44 4.58
CA HIS A 571 -21.14 -11.90 3.23
C HIS A 571 -19.73 -11.51 2.83
N LYS A 572 -19.31 -10.29 3.16
CA LYS A 572 -17.94 -9.82 2.90
C LYS A 572 -16.91 -10.56 3.74
N ILE A 573 -17.17 -10.81 5.02
CA ILE A 573 -16.28 -11.58 5.91
C ILE A 573 -16.12 -13.02 5.40
N ILE A 574 -17.21 -13.68 5.01
CA ILE A 574 -17.18 -15.03 4.44
C ILE A 574 -16.37 -15.05 3.13
N ALA A 575 -16.48 -14.01 2.30
CA ALA A 575 -15.65 -13.90 1.09
C ALA A 575 -14.14 -13.82 1.42
N TYR A 576 -13.75 -13.11 2.50
CA TYR A 576 -12.37 -13.12 2.99
C TYR A 576 -11.93 -14.52 3.44
N PHE A 577 -12.79 -15.30 4.11
CA PHE A 577 -12.48 -16.68 4.47
C PHE A 577 -12.15 -17.53 3.22
N TYR A 578 -13.00 -17.53 2.20
CA TYR A 578 -12.75 -18.27 0.95
C TYR A 578 -11.48 -17.79 0.23
N SER A 579 -11.27 -16.48 0.18
CA SER A 579 -10.04 -15.90 -0.36
C SER A 579 -8.81 -16.35 0.43
N GLY A 580 -8.92 -16.42 1.76
CA GLY A 580 -7.88 -16.90 2.65
C GLY A 580 -7.51 -18.37 2.44
N VAL A 581 -8.49 -19.22 2.14
CA VAL A 581 -8.23 -20.63 1.77
C VAL A 581 -7.38 -20.71 0.50
N ILE A 582 -7.73 -19.92 -0.54
CA ILE A 582 -6.99 -19.94 -1.82
C ILE A 582 -5.58 -19.37 -1.63
N ALA A 583 -5.44 -18.25 -0.91
CA ALA A 583 -4.14 -17.64 -0.61
C ALA A 583 -3.27 -18.57 0.28
N GLY A 584 -3.88 -19.25 1.23
CA GLY A 584 -3.21 -20.25 2.07
C GLY A 584 -2.66 -21.44 1.27
N LEU A 585 -3.45 -21.97 0.33
CA LEU A 585 -3.00 -23.01 -0.60
C LEU A 585 -1.80 -22.54 -1.43
N ALA A 586 -1.86 -21.32 -1.96
CA ALA A 586 -0.75 -20.72 -2.70
C ALA A 586 0.49 -20.55 -1.81
N GLY A 587 0.33 -20.17 -0.55
CA GLY A 587 1.43 -20.02 0.42
C GLY A 587 2.12 -21.34 0.76
N VAL A 588 1.37 -22.43 0.90
CA VAL A 588 1.92 -23.79 1.09
C VAL A 588 2.73 -24.21 -0.15
N LEU A 589 2.18 -24.01 -1.36
CA LEU A 589 2.90 -24.34 -2.60
C LEU A 589 4.14 -23.47 -2.77
N LEU A 590 4.06 -22.19 -2.43
CA LEU A 590 5.18 -21.25 -2.54
C LEU A 590 6.36 -21.62 -1.64
N VAL A 591 6.09 -22.07 -0.40
CA VAL A 591 7.15 -22.47 0.52
C VAL A 591 7.79 -23.79 0.08
N TRP A 592 7.03 -24.73 -0.48
CA TRP A 592 7.60 -25.96 -1.05
C TRP A 592 8.39 -25.71 -2.32
N PHE A 593 7.94 -24.77 -3.14
CA PHE A 593 8.68 -24.34 -4.35
C PHE A 593 10.04 -23.74 -3.97
N ASN A 594 10.05 -22.74 -3.08
CA ASN A 594 11.26 -22.04 -2.70
C ASN A 594 12.16 -22.85 -1.73
N GLY A 595 11.60 -23.83 -1.01
CA GLY A 595 12.27 -24.55 0.08
C GLY A 595 12.64 -23.68 1.27
N ARG A 596 12.16 -22.42 1.30
CA ARG A 596 12.43 -21.42 2.35
C ARG A 596 11.30 -20.40 2.46
N VAL A 597 11.20 -19.77 3.62
CA VAL A 597 10.36 -18.59 3.84
C VAL A 597 11.14 -17.56 4.65
N SER A 598 11.07 -16.31 4.24
CA SER A 598 11.74 -15.19 4.90
C SER A 598 10.83 -13.95 4.83
N PRO A 599 11.11 -12.87 5.58
CA PRO A 599 10.36 -11.63 5.47
C PRO A 599 10.25 -11.11 4.03
N GLY A 600 11.29 -11.26 3.20
CA GLY A 600 11.24 -10.90 1.79
C GLY A 600 10.18 -11.64 0.96
N THR A 601 9.70 -12.80 1.43
CA THR A 601 8.59 -13.51 0.77
C THR A 601 7.25 -12.81 0.98
N VAL A 602 7.10 -12.06 2.06
CA VAL A 602 5.86 -11.36 2.47
C VAL A 602 6.00 -9.85 2.44
N ASP A 603 7.00 -9.34 1.72
CA ASP A 603 7.27 -7.91 1.56
C ASP A 603 6.11 -7.16 0.88
N VAL A 604 6.02 -5.88 1.17
CA VAL A 604 5.02 -4.97 0.59
C VAL A 604 5.14 -4.91 -0.94
N GLY A 605 6.36 -4.99 -1.49
CA GLY A 605 6.58 -5.08 -2.93
C GLY A 605 5.91 -6.32 -3.55
N GLN A 606 5.95 -7.47 -2.85
CA GLN A 606 5.25 -8.68 -3.31
C GLN A 606 3.73 -8.54 -3.22
N ALA A 607 3.20 -7.81 -2.22
CA ALA A 607 1.77 -7.50 -2.16
C ALA A 607 1.32 -6.67 -3.38
N ILE A 608 2.15 -5.73 -3.78
CA ILE A 608 1.94 -4.92 -5.00
C ILE A 608 2.01 -5.80 -6.26
N ASN A 609 2.97 -6.74 -6.34
CA ASN A 609 3.09 -7.66 -7.47
C ASN A 609 1.83 -8.52 -7.66
N VAL A 610 1.21 -9.01 -6.58
CA VAL A 610 -0.07 -9.73 -6.65
C VAL A 610 -1.15 -8.86 -7.28
N LEU A 611 -1.24 -7.58 -6.89
CA LEU A 611 -2.18 -6.63 -7.48
C LEU A 611 -1.89 -6.40 -8.97
N VAL A 612 -0.63 -6.17 -9.33
CA VAL A 612 -0.20 -5.98 -10.73
C VAL A 612 -0.61 -7.18 -11.59
N ILE A 613 -0.33 -8.39 -11.13
CA ILE A 613 -0.70 -9.65 -11.81
C ILE A 613 -2.22 -9.73 -12.00
N ALA A 614 -2.99 -9.48 -10.94
CA ALA A 614 -4.44 -9.58 -10.98
C ALA A 614 -5.07 -8.55 -11.92
N VAL A 615 -4.55 -7.32 -11.95
CA VAL A 615 -5.03 -6.23 -12.82
C VAL A 615 -4.61 -6.46 -14.26
N ILE A 616 -3.35 -6.85 -14.52
CA ILE A 616 -2.87 -7.20 -15.87
C ILE A 616 -3.73 -8.33 -16.46
N GLY A 617 -4.00 -9.36 -15.67
CA GLY A 617 -4.82 -10.49 -16.13
C GLY A 617 -6.27 -10.12 -16.37
N GLY A 618 -6.81 -9.26 -15.51
CA GLY A 618 -8.21 -8.82 -15.50
C GLY A 618 -9.02 -9.38 -14.34
N LEU A 619 -9.68 -8.48 -13.61
CA LEU A 619 -10.41 -8.80 -12.37
C LEU A 619 -11.83 -9.34 -12.58
N ARG A 620 -12.31 -9.47 -13.83
CA ARG A 620 -13.70 -9.84 -14.12
C ARG A 620 -13.93 -11.34 -14.31
N HIS A 621 -12.91 -12.09 -14.63
CA HIS A 621 -13.03 -13.51 -14.93
C HIS A 621 -11.93 -14.32 -14.23
N PRO A 622 -12.24 -15.49 -13.62
CA PRO A 622 -11.29 -16.28 -12.84
C PRO A 622 -10.06 -16.78 -13.61
N ILE A 623 -10.08 -16.81 -14.95
CA ILE A 623 -8.93 -17.16 -15.78
C ILE A 623 -7.92 -16.00 -15.89
N GLY A 624 -8.40 -14.75 -15.71
CA GLY A 624 -7.56 -13.56 -15.82
C GLY A 624 -6.30 -13.63 -14.96
N PRO A 625 -6.40 -13.88 -13.65
CA PRO A 625 -5.26 -14.01 -12.75
C PRO A 625 -4.17 -14.98 -13.24
N PHE A 626 -4.53 -16.11 -13.82
CA PHE A 626 -3.57 -17.07 -14.35
C PHE A 626 -2.89 -16.56 -15.62
N LEU A 627 -3.64 -15.88 -16.51
CA LEU A 627 -3.06 -15.23 -17.70
C LEU A 627 -2.13 -14.08 -17.29
N GLY A 628 -2.51 -13.28 -16.30
CA GLY A 628 -1.67 -12.22 -15.77
C GLY A 628 -0.40 -12.77 -15.12
N ALA A 629 -0.51 -13.84 -14.33
CA ALA A 629 0.64 -14.50 -13.72
C ALA A 629 1.60 -15.07 -14.78
N LEU A 630 1.09 -15.78 -15.77
CA LEU A 630 1.91 -16.30 -16.87
C LEU A 630 2.62 -15.16 -17.61
N PHE A 631 1.90 -14.08 -17.93
CA PHE A 631 2.46 -12.94 -18.63
C PHE A 631 3.57 -12.25 -17.82
N VAL A 632 3.34 -11.98 -16.53
CA VAL A 632 4.32 -11.33 -15.67
C VAL A 632 5.53 -12.24 -15.43
N VAL A 633 5.32 -13.53 -15.19
CA VAL A 633 6.43 -14.49 -15.00
C VAL A 633 7.28 -14.62 -16.26
N LEU A 634 6.66 -14.67 -17.46
CA LEU A 634 7.40 -14.67 -18.72
C LEU A 634 8.25 -13.41 -18.86
N ILE A 635 7.69 -12.24 -18.56
CA ILE A 635 8.45 -10.99 -18.60
C ILE A 635 9.59 -11.02 -17.58
N GLN A 636 9.33 -11.41 -16.34
CA GLN A 636 10.36 -11.50 -15.30
C GLN A 636 11.50 -12.44 -15.68
N THR A 637 11.19 -13.54 -16.37
CA THR A 637 12.19 -14.53 -16.75
C THR A 637 13.03 -14.08 -17.95
N PHE A 638 12.41 -13.49 -18.99
CA PHE A 638 13.08 -13.17 -20.24
C PHE A 638 13.47 -11.70 -20.41
N ALA A 639 12.85 -10.78 -19.65
CA ALA A 639 13.19 -9.37 -19.75
C ALA A 639 14.61 -9.07 -19.24
N ILE A 640 15.12 -9.89 -18.34
CA ILE A 640 16.49 -9.78 -17.82
C ILE A 640 17.50 -9.89 -18.98
N ASP A 641 17.26 -10.75 -19.96
CA ASP A 641 18.14 -10.93 -21.10
C ASP A 641 18.02 -9.79 -22.15
N ILE A 642 16.88 -9.07 -22.16
CA ILE A 642 16.59 -8.03 -23.16
C ILE A 642 16.94 -6.64 -22.62
N VAL A 643 16.57 -6.34 -21.38
CA VAL A 643 16.63 -5.00 -20.79
C VAL A 643 17.70 -4.88 -19.68
N GLY A 644 18.22 -6.03 -19.23
CA GLY A 644 19.13 -6.14 -18.08
C GLY A 644 18.37 -6.35 -16.76
N ALA A 645 19.05 -7.02 -15.82
CA ALA A 645 18.49 -7.36 -14.51
C ALA A 645 18.07 -6.13 -13.67
N GLU A 646 18.63 -4.96 -13.99
CA GLU A 646 18.43 -3.71 -13.25
C GLU A 646 17.19 -2.94 -13.70
N ARG A 647 16.55 -3.30 -14.83
CA ARG A 647 15.45 -2.52 -15.45
C ARG A 647 14.16 -3.28 -15.72
N TYR A 648 14.07 -4.52 -15.25
CA TYR A 648 12.86 -5.31 -15.50
C TYR A 648 11.62 -4.74 -14.79
N ASN A 649 11.79 -4.08 -13.62
CA ASN A 649 10.68 -3.43 -12.91
C ASN A 649 10.15 -2.22 -13.69
N THR A 650 11.02 -1.43 -14.33
CA THR A 650 10.57 -0.35 -15.24
C THR A 650 9.70 -0.90 -16.36
N LEU A 651 10.11 -2.01 -16.98
CA LEU A 651 9.33 -2.64 -18.05
C LEU A 651 7.96 -3.11 -17.55
N ILE A 652 7.91 -3.82 -16.40
CA ILE A 652 6.66 -4.27 -15.81
C ILE A 652 5.77 -3.07 -15.43
N GLY A 653 6.34 -2.02 -14.84
CA GLY A 653 5.61 -0.82 -14.48
C GLY A 653 5.03 -0.08 -15.70
N LEU A 654 5.79 0.03 -16.79
CA LEU A 654 5.33 0.64 -18.04
C LEU A 654 4.23 -0.19 -18.71
N LEU A 655 4.39 -1.53 -18.76
CA LEU A 655 3.36 -2.41 -19.27
C LEU A 655 2.08 -2.38 -18.44
N PHE A 656 2.23 -2.34 -17.11
CA PHE A 656 1.11 -2.17 -16.21
C PHE A 656 0.37 -0.86 -16.47
N LEU A 657 1.09 0.26 -16.59
CA LEU A 657 0.52 1.56 -16.95
C LEU A 657 -0.20 1.49 -18.29
N ALA A 658 0.42 0.93 -19.31
CA ALA A 658 -0.17 0.79 -20.64
C ALA A 658 -1.49 0.00 -20.57
N ILE A 659 -1.52 -1.12 -19.84
CA ILE A 659 -2.72 -1.95 -19.70
C ILE A 659 -3.82 -1.19 -18.94
N VAL A 660 -3.51 -0.52 -17.83
CA VAL A 660 -4.50 0.25 -17.05
C VAL A 660 -5.11 1.39 -17.89
N PHE A 661 -4.31 2.05 -18.76
CA PHE A 661 -4.82 3.10 -19.66
C PHE A 661 -5.64 2.55 -20.82
N ILE A 662 -5.17 1.48 -21.48
CA ILE A 662 -5.77 0.96 -22.73
C ILE A 662 -6.96 0.02 -22.43
N SER A 663 -6.80 -0.85 -21.44
CA SER A 663 -7.79 -1.89 -21.11
C SER A 663 -7.94 -2.06 -19.60
N PRO A 664 -8.89 -1.35 -18.99
CA PRO A 664 -9.17 -1.49 -17.55
C PRO A 664 -9.61 -2.91 -17.14
N ASP A 665 -10.00 -3.74 -18.11
CA ASP A 665 -10.37 -5.15 -17.93
C ASP A 665 -9.18 -6.10 -18.13
N GLY A 666 -7.96 -5.57 -18.22
CA GLY A 666 -6.74 -6.36 -18.38
C GLY A 666 -6.60 -6.98 -19.77
N LEU A 667 -5.76 -8.04 -19.86
CA LEU A 667 -5.52 -8.79 -21.09
C LEU A 667 -6.81 -9.39 -21.69
N LEU A 668 -7.71 -9.85 -20.84
CA LEU A 668 -9.00 -10.38 -21.30
C LEU A 668 -9.87 -9.30 -21.95
N GLY A 669 -9.83 -8.06 -21.44
CA GLY A 669 -10.51 -6.93 -22.06
C GLY A 669 -9.94 -6.55 -23.42
N LEU A 670 -8.63 -6.64 -23.61
CA LEU A 670 -7.96 -6.46 -24.90
C LEU A 670 -8.43 -7.49 -25.93
N TRP A 671 -8.49 -8.77 -25.53
CA TRP A 671 -9.03 -9.83 -26.39
C TRP A 671 -10.48 -9.56 -26.83
N GLY A 672 -11.31 -9.08 -25.89
CA GLY A 672 -12.70 -8.70 -26.20
C GLY A 672 -12.82 -7.56 -27.22
N LYS A 673 -11.85 -6.61 -27.22
CA LYS A 673 -11.78 -5.50 -28.19
C LYS A 673 -11.20 -5.92 -29.54
N LEU A 674 -10.26 -6.87 -29.57
CA LEU A 674 -9.62 -7.34 -30.78
C LEU A 674 -10.49 -8.34 -31.55
N LYS A 675 -11.27 -9.16 -30.86
CA LYS A 675 -12.14 -10.19 -31.48
C LYS A 675 -13.07 -9.64 -32.57
N PRO A 676 -13.82 -8.52 -32.41
CA PRO A 676 -14.66 -7.98 -33.47
C PRO A 676 -13.84 -7.40 -34.63
N LEU A 677 -12.64 -6.86 -34.40
CA LEU A 677 -11.76 -6.36 -35.45
C LEU A 677 -11.21 -7.50 -36.31
N LEU A 678 -10.86 -8.63 -35.72
CA LEU A 678 -10.42 -9.83 -36.43
C LEU A 678 -11.59 -10.51 -37.17
N ALA A 679 -12.79 -10.46 -36.61
CA ALA A 679 -14.00 -11.00 -37.25
C ALA A 679 -14.45 -10.15 -38.46
N GLN A 680 -14.26 -8.83 -38.42
CA GLN A 680 -14.57 -7.97 -39.58
C GLN A 680 -13.62 -8.16 -40.77
N GLN A 681 -12.39 -8.62 -40.56
CA GLN A 681 -11.45 -8.95 -41.66
C GLN A 681 -11.79 -10.29 -42.35
N SER A 682 -12.60 -11.12 -41.73
CA SER A 682 -13.00 -12.42 -42.32
C SER A 682 -14.30 -12.36 -43.15
N VAL A 683 -14.97 -11.22 -43.20
CA VAL A 683 -16.14 -11.01 -44.05
C VAL A 683 -15.62 -10.57 -45.42
N LEU A 684 -15.55 -11.51 -46.35
CA LEU A 684 -15.31 -11.23 -47.78
C LEU A 684 -16.37 -10.21 -48.25
N PRO A 685 -15.99 -9.16 -49.02
CA PRO A 685 -16.97 -8.24 -49.57
C PRO A 685 -17.79 -8.98 -50.66
N GLY A 686 -19.05 -9.27 -50.39
CA GLY A 686 -19.88 -9.86 -51.41
C GLY A 686 -21.22 -10.47 -50.99
N VAL A 687 -21.57 -10.55 -49.72
CA VAL A 687 -22.89 -11.03 -49.33
C VAL A 687 -23.65 -9.89 -48.62
N PRO A 688 -24.82 -9.43 -49.18
CA PRO A 688 -25.63 -8.42 -48.54
C PRO A 688 -26.16 -8.96 -47.20
N GLY A 689 -25.88 -8.22 -46.12
CA GLY A 689 -26.30 -8.60 -44.77
C GLY A 689 -27.81 -8.66 -44.61
N GLU A 690 -28.31 -9.54 -43.75
CA GLU A 690 -29.75 -9.73 -43.44
C GLU A 690 -30.50 -8.44 -43.06
N ALA A 691 -29.80 -7.34 -42.74
CA ALA A 691 -30.41 -6.04 -42.48
C ALA A 691 -30.94 -5.33 -43.74
N GLU A 692 -30.34 -5.58 -44.91
CA GLU A 692 -30.85 -5.03 -46.19
C GLU A 692 -32.06 -5.79 -46.76
N LEU A 693 -32.20 -7.06 -46.37
CA LEU A 693 -33.37 -7.89 -46.76
C LEU A 693 -34.64 -7.54 -45.94
N ARG A 694 -34.50 -7.03 -44.73
CA ARG A 694 -35.63 -6.56 -43.91
C ARG A 694 -36.12 -5.14 -44.24
N ALA A 695 -35.34 -4.36 -44.97
CA ALA A 695 -35.76 -3.02 -45.42
C ALA A 695 -36.53 -3.05 -46.77
N LYS A 696 -36.65 -4.24 -47.41
CA LYS A 696 -37.37 -4.40 -48.69
C LYS A 696 -38.58 -5.32 -48.59
N SER A 697 -38.92 -5.81 -47.41
CA SER A 697 -40.21 -6.47 -47.10
C SER A 697 -41.06 -5.50 -46.25
#